data_129d7c2871ec3600110789b0efa7f284
#
_entry.id   129d7c2871ec3600110789b0efa7f284
#
_cell.length_a   1.000
_cell.length_b   1.000
_cell.length_c   1.000
_cell.angle_alpha   90.00
_cell.angle_beta   90.00
_cell.angle_gamma   90.00
#
_symmetry.space_group_name_H-M   'P 1'
#
loop_
_entity.id
_entity.type
_entity.pdbx_description
1 polymer ?
#
loop_
_entity_poly.entity_id
_entity_poly.type
_entity_poly.pdbx_seq_one_letter_code
_entity_poly.pdbx_strand_id
1 'polypeptide(L)'
;EIRLYIKGIFRAGDNSDFYWQLNPDLMDNVCLMDMDLYRQMFTGDNAQKYTMNCSYYTLFEYSDLTASQVEKLLEKTKYYTDESAYKGVIEKPLYKDTLSTYLRKQGRIQATLTILQIPVLIMLGAFLFMISGQMYEMERNEISVIKSRGSSGGQIFRLYLYQSMFLAFVGGILGIALGAVFSQILGSAKSFLEFDSSRTLALTFTPQVWIYAGASVLATLLIMTLPAIRHSRVTIVKLKQQKALKKKSWWEKIFLDVILLGLSLYGYYSFRKSADSLAESVLSGEALDPLLYVSSSLFIVGLGLLFLRLQPLFVQLIYLIGKKRWSPASYASFMEIIKNGRKQQFIMLFLIMTISLGMYHATVARTILQNARDNVEYLDGADVIVREVWTEITDTNGAATGSYLEPDYSKYADLSCAENYTKVIYDEKAYLGTGKTSRQSIVLMGIHTKNFGMVTWVPTGLMGHPYYDYLNELAVVQNGILVSENFRSKLGYEIGDSITYYNNKGMSATGKIVDFFDYWPGYAPTVTDLNPDGTAYTEDQYLLVAHYNLLQQKWGTQPYEVWISLKPDADTKVVYDWIDKNDVRLKKFVDRTSDVEDAIEDPLLQGTNGVLTMGFVVTILLCAVGYLIYWIMSIRSREMIFGVLRACGMHKGELIHMLLNEQLFSGVLSVIAGIGIGRLTSVMFVPMLQRAYAAANQVLPMELVVNASDMLRLYSVIACVMLVCLATLILLLFKMNVTKALKLGEE
;
A
#
# COMPACT_ATOMS: atom_id res chain seq x y z
N GLU A 1 -17.92 15.90 -59.95
CA GLU A 1 -16.51 16.12 -59.58
C GLU A 1 -16.45 17.37 -58.67
N ILE A 2 -15.91 17.22 -57.46
CA ILE A 2 -15.72 18.34 -56.53
C ILE A 2 -14.25 18.73 -56.62
N ARG A 3 -14.01 20.00 -56.96
CA ARG A 3 -12.66 20.56 -57.00
C ARG A 3 -12.38 21.32 -55.72
N LEU A 4 -11.39 20.89 -54.96
CA LEU A 4 -10.93 21.53 -53.73
C LEU A 4 -9.65 22.36 -54.05
N TYR A 5 -9.61 23.58 -53.52
CA TYR A 5 -8.42 24.44 -53.60
C TYR A 5 -7.83 24.56 -52.19
N ILE A 6 -6.60 24.10 -51.99
CA ILE A 6 -5.87 24.26 -50.76
C ILE A 6 -5.61 25.74 -50.52
N LYS A 7 -6.17 26.30 -49.44
CA LYS A 7 -5.98 27.70 -49.04
C LYS A 7 -4.86 27.90 -48.03
N GLY A 8 -4.47 26.85 -47.32
CA GLY A 8 -3.41 26.90 -46.34
C GLY A 8 -3.13 25.53 -45.76
N ILE A 9 -2.02 25.42 -45.06
CA ILE A 9 -1.64 24.28 -44.25
C ILE A 9 -1.67 24.77 -42.80
N PHE A 10 -2.29 24.00 -41.89
CA PHE A 10 -2.32 24.33 -40.48
C PHE A 10 -1.41 23.42 -39.70
N ARG A 11 -0.96 23.90 -38.57
CA ARG A 11 -0.30 23.12 -37.49
C ARG A 11 -1.05 23.41 -36.22
N ALA A 12 -1.28 22.40 -35.41
CA ALA A 12 -1.85 22.58 -34.08
C ALA A 12 -0.86 23.37 -33.21
N GLY A 13 -1.37 24.30 -32.43
CA GLY A 13 -0.57 25.03 -31.44
C GLY A 13 -0.30 24.20 -30.20
N ASP A 14 -1.27 23.37 -29.82
CA ASP A 14 -1.21 22.41 -28.73
C ASP A 14 -1.93 21.13 -29.18
N ASN A 15 -1.19 20.04 -29.29
CA ASN A 15 -1.74 18.73 -29.70
C ASN A 15 -2.53 18.06 -28.61
N SER A 16 -2.39 18.51 -27.35
CA SER A 16 -3.12 17.99 -26.18
C SER A 16 -4.46 18.70 -25.93
N ASP A 17 -4.77 19.75 -26.70
CA ASP A 17 -6.04 20.47 -26.57
C ASP A 17 -7.23 19.54 -26.86
N PHE A 18 -8.23 19.55 -25.97
CA PHE A 18 -9.49 18.80 -26.13
C PHE A 18 -10.27 19.10 -27.40
N TYR A 19 -9.97 20.20 -28.06
CA TYR A 19 -10.52 20.53 -29.39
C TYR A 19 -10.20 19.45 -30.44
N TRP A 20 -9.02 18.83 -30.30
CA TRP A 20 -8.58 17.78 -31.19
C TRP A 20 -9.05 16.41 -30.71
N GLN A 21 -9.94 15.79 -31.45
CA GLN A 21 -10.44 14.44 -31.17
C GLN A 21 -9.44 13.34 -31.52
N LEU A 22 -8.64 13.59 -32.54
CA LEU A 22 -7.49 12.80 -32.97
C LEU A 22 -6.27 13.71 -32.88
N ASN A 23 -5.16 13.16 -32.39
CA ASN A 23 -3.91 13.91 -32.43
C ASN A 23 -3.71 14.47 -33.84
N PRO A 24 -3.58 15.81 -34.00
CA PRO A 24 -3.41 16.44 -35.33
C PRO A 24 -2.26 15.86 -36.15
N ASP A 25 -1.21 15.38 -35.47
CA ASP A 25 -0.05 14.76 -36.14
C ASP A 25 -0.39 13.39 -36.77
N LEU A 26 -1.53 12.78 -36.40
CA LEU A 26 -2.03 11.55 -37.01
C LEU A 26 -3.10 11.77 -38.06
N MET A 27 -3.46 13.02 -38.35
CA MET A 27 -4.47 13.39 -39.34
C MET A 27 -3.88 13.39 -40.77
N ASP A 28 -3.40 12.25 -41.25
CA ASP A 28 -2.98 12.08 -42.62
C ASP A 28 -4.21 12.08 -43.53
N ASN A 29 -4.14 12.82 -44.65
CA ASN A 29 -5.18 12.92 -45.68
C ASN A 29 -6.51 13.52 -45.21
N VAL A 30 -6.50 14.38 -44.18
CA VAL A 30 -7.67 15.12 -43.70
C VAL A 30 -7.66 16.54 -44.24
N CYS A 31 -8.77 16.97 -44.81
CA CYS A 31 -8.99 18.36 -45.25
C CYS A 31 -10.02 19.02 -44.32
N LEU A 32 -9.66 20.12 -43.70
CA LEU A 32 -10.59 20.98 -42.96
C LEU A 32 -11.26 21.94 -43.93
N MET A 33 -12.56 22.07 -43.79
CA MET A 33 -13.39 22.96 -44.64
C MET A 33 -14.23 23.89 -43.76
N ASP A 34 -14.45 25.09 -44.20
CA ASP A 34 -15.37 26.02 -43.56
C ASP A 34 -16.79 25.45 -43.50
N MET A 35 -17.45 25.57 -42.34
CA MET A 35 -18.75 24.95 -42.05
C MET A 35 -19.87 25.53 -42.98
N ASP A 36 -19.83 26.80 -43.30
CA ASP A 36 -20.86 27.40 -44.13
C ASP A 36 -20.69 26.96 -45.58
N LEU A 37 -19.46 26.86 -46.05
CA LEU A 37 -19.15 26.27 -47.35
C LEU A 37 -19.57 24.79 -47.41
N TYR A 38 -19.30 24.02 -46.33
CA TYR A 38 -19.73 22.64 -46.22
C TYR A 38 -21.23 22.49 -46.30
N ARG A 39 -22.00 23.34 -45.59
CA ARG A 39 -23.45 23.37 -45.63
C ARG A 39 -23.95 23.71 -47.06
N GLN A 40 -23.37 24.69 -47.74
CA GLN A 40 -23.78 25.05 -49.09
C GLN A 40 -23.55 23.91 -50.10
N MET A 41 -22.44 23.17 -49.95
CA MET A 41 -22.07 22.12 -50.91
C MET A 41 -22.80 20.81 -50.66
N PHE A 42 -23.04 20.44 -49.42
CA PHE A 42 -23.46 19.06 -49.03
C PHE A 42 -24.86 18.98 -48.41
N THR A 43 -25.56 20.11 -48.22
CA THR A 43 -26.95 20.10 -47.70
C THR A 43 -27.91 20.57 -48.79
N GLY A 44 -29.22 20.60 -48.53
CA GLY A 44 -30.29 20.95 -49.46
C GLY A 44 -30.45 19.89 -50.54
N ASP A 45 -30.52 20.32 -51.83
CA ASP A 45 -30.73 19.41 -52.96
C ASP A 45 -29.59 18.42 -53.17
N ASN A 46 -28.43 18.70 -52.62
CA ASN A 46 -27.27 17.81 -52.69
C ASN A 46 -27.24 16.76 -51.57
N ALA A 47 -28.06 16.90 -50.51
CA ALA A 47 -28.08 15.98 -49.40
C ALA A 47 -28.40 14.51 -49.77
N GLN A 48 -29.18 14.32 -50.84
CA GLN A 48 -29.51 12.99 -51.37
C GLN A 48 -28.38 12.33 -52.13
N LYS A 49 -27.32 13.07 -52.52
CA LYS A 49 -26.20 12.57 -53.32
C LYS A 49 -25.03 12.07 -52.47
N TYR A 50 -24.97 12.46 -51.21
CA TYR A 50 -23.82 12.18 -50.34
C TYR A 50 -24.31 11.69 -48.96
N THR A 51 -23.68 10.64 -48.46
CA THR A 51 -23.87 10.18 -47.08
C THR A 51 -22.93 10.96 -46.17
N MET A 52 -23.48 11.59 -45.14
CA MET A 52 -22.72 12.40 -44.20
C MET A 52 -22.88 11.81 -42.80
N ASN A 53 -21.78 11.75 -42.09
CA ASN A 53 -21.77 11.45 -40.66
C ASN A 53 -21.62 12.76 -39.88
N CYS A 54 -22.48 12.99 -38.90
CA CYS A 54 -22.39 14.16 -38.06
C CYS A 54 -22.15 13.68 -36.61
N SER A 55 -21.10 14.20 -36.01
CA SER A 55 -20.75 13.91 -34.62
C SER A 55 -20.79 15.20 -33.80
N TYR A 56 -21.47 15.16 -32.67
CA TYR A 56 -21.51 16.27 -31.72
C TYR A 56 -20.66 15.91 -30.50
N TYR A 57 -19.80 16.83 -30.08
CA TYR A 57 -18.97 16.70 -28.92
C TYR A 57 -19.40 17.70 -27.89
N THR A 58 -19.62 17.21 -26.67
CA THR A 58 -19.93 18.06 -25.52
C THR A 58 -18.82 17.91 -24.49
N LEU A 59 -18.29 19.03 -24.02
CA LEU A 59 -17.35 19.03 -22.90
C LEU A 59 -18.12 18.74 -21.62
N PHE A 60 -17.59 17.81 -20.85
CA PHE A 60 -18.10 17.46 -19.54
C PHE A 60 -17.40 18.33 -18.48
N GLU A 61 -18.18 19.19 -17.80
CA GLU A 61 -17.69 20.00 -16.69
C GLU A 61 -17.52 19.11 -15.45
N TYR A 62 -16.29 18.74 -15.16
CA TYR A 62 -15.96 17.82 -14.07
C TYR A 62 -15.57 18.55 -12.76
N SER A 63 -15.30 19.86 -12.79
CA SER A 63 -14.84 20.63 -11.63
C SER A 63 -15.87 20.66 -10.51
N ASP A 64 -17.16 20.64 -10.84
CA ASP A 64 -18.26 20.63 -9.87
C ASP A 64 -18.70 19.22 -9.44
N LEU A 65 -18.09 18.16 -10.01
CA LEU A 65 -18.48 16.78 -9.73
C LEU A 65 -17.94 16.33 -8.37
N THR A 66 -18.83 16.03 -7.45
CA THR A 66 -18.47 15.46 -6.15
C THR A 66 -18.47 13.93 -6.19
N ALA A 67 -17.63 13.29 -5.36
CA ALA A 67 -17.55 11.83 -5.26
C ALA A 67 -18.91 11.14 -5.00
N SER A 68 -19.81 11.79 -4.28
CA SER A 68 -21.16 11.27 -3.99
C SER A 68 -22.12 11.32 -5.18
N GLN A 69 -21.78 12.07 -6.24
CA GLN A 69 -22.60 12.22 -7.45
C GLN A 69 -22.19 11.24 -8.55
N VAL A 70 -20.99 10.69 -8.48
CA VAL A 70 -20.42 9.81 -9.53
C VAL A 70 -21.31 8.59 -9.78
N GLU A 71 -21.74 7.91 -8.73
CA GLU A 71 -22.63 6.73 -8.85
C GLU A 71 -23.94 7.07 -9.58
N LYS A 72 -24.59 8.17 -9.19
CA LYS A 72 -25.83 8.63 -9.82
C LYS A 72 -25.63 9.06 -11.28
N LEU A 73 -24.46 9.63 -11.58
CA LEU A 73 -24.11 10.02 -12.94
C LEU A 73 -23.93 8.79 -13.83
N LEU A 74 -23.22 7.79 -13.35
CA LEU A 74 -23.03 6.53 -14.09
C LEU A 74 -24.35 5.77 -14.29
N GLU A 75 -25.23 5.73 -13.29
CA GLU A 75 -26.56 5.15 -13.41
C GLU A 75 -27.39 5.87 -14.49
N LYS A 76 -27.39 7.20 -14.51
CA LYS A 76 -28.02 7.98 -15.57
C LYS A 76 -27.39 7.73 -16.92
N THR A 77 -26.08 7.69 -17.00
CA THR A 77 -25.37 7.41 -18.26
C THR A 77 -25.79 6.05 -18.82
N LYS A 78 -25.80 5.02 -17.98
CA LYS A 78 -26.27 3.67 -18.35
C LYS A 78 -27.70 3.70 -18.87
N TYR A 79 -28.60 4.44 -18.21
CA TYR A 79 -29.98 4.60 -18.66
C TYR A 79 -30.05 5.17 -20.08
N TYR A 80 -29.29 6.21 -20.40
CA TYR A 80 -29.29 6.83 -21.74
C TYR A 80 -28.56 6.04 -22.81
N THR A 81 -27.55 5.27 -22.44
CA THR A 81 -26.80 4.43 -23.38
C THR A 81 -27.49 3.11 -23.70
N ASP A 82 -28.05 2.44 -22.67
CA ASP A 82 -28.41 1.03 -22.78
C ASP A 82 -29.91 0.76 -22.65
N GLU A 83 -30.65 1.55 -21.85
CA GLU A 83 -31.98 1.17 -21.37
C GLU A 83 -33.13 2.04 -21.88
N SER A 84 -32.87 3.20 -22.50
CA SER A 84 -33.94 4.13 -22.90
C SER A 84 -34.27 4.09 -24.39
N ALA A 85 -35.38 4.79 -24.77
CA ALA A 85 -35.72 5.09 -26.15
C ALA A 85 -34.67 5.97 -26.85
N TYR A 86 -33.71 6.51 -26.07
CA TYR A 86 -32.57 7.33 -26.58
C TYR A 86 -31.28 6.52 -26.77
N LYS A 87 -31.39 5.19 -26.75
CA LYS A 87 -30.25 4.30 -27.04
C LYS A 87 -29.58 4.70 -28.35
N GLY A 88 -28.26 4.96 -28.29
CA GLY A 88 -27.48 5.41 -29.44
C GLY A 88 -27.40 6.94 -29.60
N VAL A 89 -28.06 7.74 -28.74
CA VAL A 89 -27.86 9.21 -28.73
C VAL A 89 -26.51 9.56 -28.13
N ILE A 90 -26.07 8.84 -27.10
CA ILE A 90 -24.72 8.96 -26.53
C ILE A 90 -23.93 7.72 -26.96
N GLU A 91 -23.11 7.84 -27.97
CA GLU A 91 -22.32 6.71 -28.49
C GLU A 91 -21.09 6.40 -27.64
N LYS A 92 -20.37 7.44 -27.20
CA LYS A 92 -19.11 7.30 -26.45
C LYS A 92 -19.03 8.29 -25.29
N PRO A 93 -19.59 7.95 -24.13
CA PRO A 93 -19.37 8.74 -22.92
C PRO A 93 -17.95 8.48 -22.38
N LEU A 94 -16.94 9.21 -22.86
CA LEU A 94 -15.52 9.02 -22.53
C LEU A 94 -15.24 9.04 -21.02
N TYR A 95 -16.05 9.81 -20.26
CA TYR A 95 -15.93 9.84 -18.79
C TYR A 95 -16.38 8.55 -18.09
N LYS A 96 -17.16 7.68 -18.75
CA LYS A 96 -17.75 6.48 -18.14
C LYS A 96 -16.68 5.54 -17.60
N ASP A 97 -15.65 5.25 -18.37
CA ASP A 97 -14.59 4.31 -18.00
C ASP A 97 -13.74 4.88 -16.88
N THR A 98 -13.39 6.16 -16.93
CA THR A 98 -12.66 6.86 -15.87
C THR A 98 -13.44 6.87 -14.56
N LEU A 99 -14.72 7.24 -14.59
CA LEU A 99 -15.56 7.30 -13.40
C LEU A 99 -15.89 5.91 -12.83
N SER A 100 -16.09 4.90 -13.69
CA SER A 100 -16.30 3.52 -13.23
C SER A 100 -15.04 2.95 -12.56
N THR A 101 -13.87 3.25 -13.12
CA THR A 101 -12.57 2.91 -12.52
C THR A 101 -12.37 3.62 -11.19
N TYR A 102 -12.75 4.89 -11.11
CA TYR A 102 -12.73 5.65 -9.86
C TYR A 102 -13.59 4.99 -8.77
N LEU A 103 -14.86 4.62 -9.05
CA LEU A 103 -15.72 3.98 -8.06
C LEU A 103 -15.16 2.64 -7.56
N ARG A 104 -14.60 1.84 -8.45
CA ARG A 104 -13.94 0.58 -8.07
C ARG A 104 -12.73 0.82 -7.19
N LYS A 105 -11.85 1.74 -7.59
CA LYS A 105 -10.69 2.14 -6.77
C LYS A 105 -11.13 2.69 -5.43
N GLN A 106 -12.16 3.53 -5.37
CA GLN A 106 -12.70 4.09 -4.13
C GLN A 106 -13.22 3.00 -3.18
N GLY A 107 -14.02 2.05 -3.68
CA GLY A 107 -14.52 0.93 -2.87
C GLY A 107 -13.38 0.08 -2.30
N ARG A 108 -12.38 -0.22 -3.11
CA ARG A 108 -11.18 -0.95 -2.71
C ARG A 108 -10.36 -0.18 -1.67
N ILE A 109 -10.14 1.12 -1.87
CA ILE A 109 -9.44 1.99 -0.91
C ILE A 109 -10.18 1.98 0.44
N GLN A 110 -11.50 2.21 0.44
CA GLN A 110 -12.29 2.25 1.66
C GLN A 110 -12.26 0.93 2.42
N ALA A 111 -12.41 -0.20 1.74
CA ALA A 111 -12.33 -1.53 2.34
C ALA A 111 -10.93 -1.76 2.96
N THR A 112 -9.88 -1.49 2.22
CA THR A 112 -8.49 -1.67 2.66
C THR A 112 -8.16 -0.80 3.87
N LEU A 113 -8.48 0.50 3.82
CA LEU A 113 -8.22 1.42 4.92
C LEU A 113 -8.99 1.03 6.20
N THR A 114 -10.26 0.61 6.04
CA THR A 114 -11.07 0.13 7.18
C THR A 114 -10.43 -1.06 7.85
N ILE A 115 -9.95 -2.01 7.07
CA ILE A 115 -9.34 -3.25 7.56
C ILE A 115 -8.01 -2.97 8.27
N LEU A 116 -7.17 -2.10 7.72
CA LEU A 116 -5.90 -1.70 8.35
C LEU A 116 -6.10 -0.96 9.69
N GLN A 117 -7.26 -0.32 9.89
CA GLN A 117 -7.57 0.36 11.14
C GLN A 117 -8.06 -0.58 12.25
N ILE A 118 -8.62 -1.75 11.93
CA ILE A 118 -9.17 -2.70 12.92
C ILE A 118 -8.17 -3.03 14.04
N PRO A 119 -6.90 -3.38 13.78
CA PRO A 119 -5.92 -3.67 14.83
C PRO A 119 -5.69 -2.49 15.78
N VAL A 120 -5.61 -1.29 15.22
CA VAL A 120 -5.41 -0.05 15.98
C VAL A 120 -6.62 0.24 16.87
N LEU A 121 -7.84 0.05 16.37
CA LEU A 121 -9.08 0.24 17.14
C LEU A 121 -9.21 -0.77 18.28
N ILE A 122 -8.87 -2.04 18.04
CA ILE A 122 -8.86 -3.08 19.08
C ILE A 122 -7.86 -2.71 20.18
N MET A 123 -6.66 -2.28 19.79
CA MET A 123 -5.62 -1.87 20.72
C MET A 123 -6.02 -0.64 21.53
N LEU A 124 -6.64 0.36 20.90
CA LEU A 124 -7.19 1.54 21.56
C LEU A 124 -8.28 1.17 22.58
N GLY A 125 -9.21 0.29 22.20
CA GLY A 125 -10.25 -0.21 23.10
C GLY A 125 -9.68 -0.96 24.31
N ALA A 126 -8.69 -1.82 24.09
CA ALA A 126 -7.98 -2.52 25.16
C ALA A 126 -7.25 -1.54 26.09
N PHE A 127 -6.63 -0.50 25.54
CA PHE A 127 -5.95 0.56 26.30
C PHE A 127 -6.93 1.35 27.18
N LEU A 128 -8.04 1.81 26.63
CA LEU A 128 -9.08 2.52 27.39
C LEU A 128 -9.65 1.65 28.51
N PHE A 129 -9.92 0.38 28.22
CA PHE A 129 -10.40 -0.58 29.24
C PHE A 129 -9.40 -0.74 30.37
N MET A 130 -8.11 -0.84 30.05
CA MET A 130 -7.05 -0.94 31.04
C MET A 130 -6.92 0.29 31.92
N ILE A 131 -6.78 1.48 31.31
CA ILE A 131 -6.61 2.74 32.07
C ILE A 131 -7.80 2.94 32.99
N SER A 132 -9.02 2.73 32.48
CA SER A 132 -10.23 2.80 33.27
C SER A 132 -10.19 1.81 34.44
N GLY A 133 -9.78 0.57 34.20
CA GLY A 133 -9.62 -0.44 35.26
C GLY A 133 -8.60 -0.06 36.33
N GLN A 134 -7.46 0.50 35.94
CA GLN A 134 -6.43 0.98 36.88
C GLN A 134 -6.90 2.17 37.69
N MET A 135 -7.60 3.13 37.08
CA MET A 135 -8.18 4.26 37.79
C MET A 135 -9.14 3.80 38.91
N TYR A 136 -10.02 2.86 38.61
CA TYR A 136 -10.93 2.31 39.60
C TYR A 136 -10.21 1.52 40.70
N GLU A 137 -9.09 0.89 40.39
CA GLU A 137 -8.27 0.23 41.46
C GLU A 137 -7.64 1.25 42.40
N MET A 138 -7.23 2.42 41.94
CA MET A 138 -6.71 3.49 42.79
C MET A 138 -7.78 4.09 43.69
N GLU A 139 -8.97 4.35 43.15
CA GLU A 139 -10.09 4.91 43.89
C GLU A 139 -10.82 3.88 44.78
N ARG A 140 -10.31 2.67 44.85
CA ARG A 140 -10.92 1.56 45.54
C ARG A 140 -11.15 1.82 47.07
N ASN A 141 -10.24 2.53 47.71
CA ASN A 141 -10.37 2.92 49.12
C ASN A 141 -11.50 3.95 49.27
N GLU A 142 -11.56 4.95 48.37
CA GLU A 142 -12.62 5.97 48.39
C GLU A 142 -13.99 5.35 48.14
N ILE A 143 -14.10 4.43 47.14
CA ILE A 143 -15.31 3.65 46.88
C ILE A 143 -15.75 2.88 48.13
N SER A 144 -14.80 2.30 48.87
CA SER A 144 -15.10 1.56 50.10
C SER A 144 -15.64 2.45 51.20
N VAL A 145 -15.08 3.67 51.36
CA VAL A 145 -15.56 4.68 52.34
C VAL A 145 -16.95 5.17 51.96
N ILE A 146 -17.22 5.48 50.68
CA ILE A 146 -18.53 5.89 50.22
C ILE A 146 -19.57 4.78 50.45
N LYS A 147 -19.22 3.50 50.24
CA LYS A 147 -20.07 2.36 50.54
C LYS A 147 -20.35 2.17 52.02
N SER A 148 -19.34 2.37 52.88
CA SER A 148 -19.52 2.27 54.34
C SER A 148 -20.47 3.33 54.89
N ARG A 149 -20.61 4.46 54.19
CA ARG A 149 -21.58 5.54 54.48
C ARG A 149 -22.98 5.27 53.92
N GLY A 150 -23.25 4.07 53.38
CA GLY A 150 -24.59 3.64 52.97
C GLY A 150 -24.92 3.82 51.46
N SER A 151 -23.95 4.21 50.62
CA SER A 151 -24.21 4.35 49.21
C SER A 151 -24.42 3.00 48.52
N SER A 152 -25.47 2.91 47.69
CA SER A 152 -25.76 1.72 46.88
C SER A 152 -24.80 1.56 45.74
N GLY A 153 -24.56 0.32 45.25
CA GLY A 153 -23.73 0.06 44.09
C GLY A 153 -24.21 0.77 42.81
N GLY A 154 -25.54 1.01 42.71
CA GLY A 154 -26.13 1.75 41.60
C GLY A 154 -25.83 3.25 41.62
N GLN A 155 -25.72 3.85 42.83
CA GLN A 155 -25.34 5.28 42.96
C GLN A 155 -23.87 5.49 42.57
N ILE A 156 -22.99 4.59 42.97
CA ILE A 156 -21.57 4.61 42.60
C ILE A 156 -21.43 4.43 41.08
N PHE A 157 -22.17 3.49 40.49
CA PHE A 157 -22.15 3.31 39.05
C PHE A 157 -22.60 4.57 38.28
N ARG A 158 -23.67 5.24 38.74
CA ARG A 158 -24.13 6.50 38.13
C ARG A 158 -23.06 7.61 38.20
N LEU A 159 -22.35 7.71 39.34
CA LEU A 159 -21.27 8.69 39.51
C LEU A 159 -20.20 8.47 38.42
N TYR A 160 -19.73 7.25 38.27
CA TYR A 160 -18.73 6.92 37.26
C TYR A 160 -19.26 6.99 35.83
N LEU A 161 -20.53 6.73 35.62
CA LEU A 161 -21.17 6.92 34.32
C LEU A 161 -21.16 8.40 33.90
N TYR A 162 -21.53 9.32 34.80
CA TYR A 162 -21.47 10.76 34.52
C TYR A 162 -20.04 11.25 34.29
N GLN A 163 -19.07 10.76 35.06
CA GLN A 163 -17.65 11.07 34.86
C GLN A 163 -17.18 10.57 33.48
N SER A 164 -17.49 9.33 33.10
CA SER A 164 -17.15 8.77 31.81
C SER A 164 -17.85 9.51 30.65
N MET A 165 -19.10 9.93 30.85
CA MET A 165 -19.85 10.69 29.87
C MET A 165 -19.23 12.07 29.61
N PHE A 166 -18.83 12.78 30.69
CA PHE A 166 -18.15 14.06 30.57
C PHE A 166 -16.81 13.92 29.84
N LEU A 167 -15.98 12.93 30.21
CA LEU A 167 -14.70 12.66 29.57
C LEU A 167 -14.86 12.27 28.10
N ALA A 168 -15.83 11.41 27.78
CA ALA A 168 -16.10 10.99 26.41
C ALA A 168 -16.59 12.17 25.54
N PHE A 169 -17.40 13.06 26.09
CA PHE A 169 -17.87 14.25 25.39
C PHE A 169 -16.73 15.24 25.10
N VAL A 170 -15.93 15.59 26.13
CA VAL A 170 -14.76 16.49 25.97
C VAL A 170 -13.75 15.86 25.00
N GLY A 171 -13.46 14.55 25.18
CA GLY A 171 -12.60 13.79 24.29
C GLY A 171 -13.10 13.73 22.85
N GLY A 172 -14.42 13.68 22.64
CA GLY A 172 -15.04 13.71 21.32
C GLY A 172 -14.80 15.03 20.59
N ILE A 173 -15.00 16.17 21.28
CA ILE A 173 -14.75 17.50 20.71
C ILE A 173 -13.28 17.68 20.34
N LEU A 174 -12.37 17.38 21.27
CA LEU A 174 -10.94 17.46 21.03
C LEU A 174 -10.49 16.46 19.95
N GLY A 175 -11.12 15.29 19.91
CA GLY A 175 -10.85 14.24 18.92
C GLY A 175 -11.18 14.67 17.49
N ILE A 176 -12.30 15.39 17.27
CA ILE A 176 -12.64 15.93 15.96
C ILE A 176 -11.59 16.97 15.52
N ALA A 177 -11.18 17.87 16.40
CA ALA A 177 -10.17 18.88 16.09
C ALA A 177 -8.80 18.26 15.76
N LEU A 178 -8.34 17.34 16.59
CA LEU A 178 -7.08 16.61 16.34
C LEU A 178 -7.19 15.72 15.10
N GLY A 179 -8.34 15.09 14.88
CA GLY A 179 -8.60 14.27 13.69
C GLY A 179 -8.47 15.07 12.40
N ALA A 180 -8.95 16.32 12.40
CA ALA A 180 -8.79 17.22 11.25
C ALA A 180 -7.31 17.51 10.95
N VAL A 181 -6.50 17.82 11.98
CA VAL A 181 -5.06 18.04 11.83
C VAL A 181 -4.36 16.78 11.34
N PHE A 182 -4.66 15.63 11.95
CA PHE A 182 -4.06 14.37 11.55
C PHE A 182 -4.48 13.93 10.13
N SER A 183 -5.68 14.26 9.69
CA SER A 183 -6.14 13.99 8.33
C SER A 183 -5.32 14.75 7.28
N GLN A 184 -4.92 15.99 7.57
CA GLN A 184 -4.00 16.74 6.69
C GLN A 184 -2.62 16.08 6.61
N ILE A 185 -2.08 15.67 7.76
CA ILE A 185 -0.79 14.96 7.83
C ILE A 185 -0.85 13.61 7.09
N LEU A 186 -2.00 12.91 7.17
CA LEU A 186 -2.20 11.65 6.47
C LEU A 186 -2.09 11.81 4.96
N GLY A 187 -2.67 12.88 4.41
CA GLY A 187 -2.62 13.17 2.98
C GLY A 187 -1.23 13.57 2.47
N SER A 188 -0.33 14.01 3.36
CA SER A 188 1.05 14.34 3.03
C SER A 188 2.04 13.18 3.16
N ALA A 189 1.60 11.99 3.56
CA ALA A 189 2.48 10.84 3.75
C ALA A 189 2.92 10.22 2.41
N LYS A 190 4.17 10.43 2.03
CA LYS A 190 4.78 9.82 0.84
C LYS A 190 5.21 8.36 1.10
N SER A 191 5.73 8.08 2.30
CA SER A 191 6.16 6.75 2.76
C SER A 191 5.96 6.66 4.29
N PHE A 192 6.36 5.53 4.92
CA PHE A 192 6.26 5.36 6.37
C PHE A 192 7.12 6.40 7.11
N LEU A 193 6.46 7.26 7.90
CA LEU A 193 7.07 8.40 8.62
C LEU A 193 7.83 9.39 7.72
N GLU A 194 7.45 9.47 6.45
CA GLU A 194 8.00 10.40 5.48
C GLU A 194 6.88 11.26 4.92
N PHE A 195 6.98 12.59 5.10
CA PHE A 195 5.92 13.54 4.78
C PHE A 195 6.39 14.56 3.76
N ASP A 196 5.54 14.84 2.77
CA ASP A 196 5.75 15.91 1.81
C ASP A 196 4.87 17.10 2.18
N SER A 197 5.52 18.22 2.55
CA SER A 197 4.82 19.44 2.98
C SER A 197 4.16 20.22 1.83
N SER A 198 4.48 19.89 0.58
CA SER A 198 3.90 20.56 -0.60
C SER A 198 2.44 20.15 -0.85
N ARG A 199 1.98 19.04 -0.24
CA ARG A 199 0.68 18.44 -0.46
C ARG A 199 -0.22 18.57 0.75
N THR A 200 -1.24 19.41 0.65
CA THR A 200 -2.29 19.53 1.67
C THR A 200 -3.62 19.10 1.08
N LEU A 201 -4.28 18.12 1.72
CA LEU A 201 -5.64 17.74 1.35
C LEU A 201 -6.66 18.78 1.83
N ALA A 202 -7.61 19.15 0.98
CA ALA A 202 -8.75 19.95 1.38
C ALA A 202 -9.66 19.16 2.32
N LEU A 203 -9.92 19.71 3.52
CA LEU A 203 -10.78 19.07 4.51
C LEU A 203 -12.25 19.36 4.21
N THR A 204 -13.03 18.30 4.07
CA THR A 204 -14.49 18.40 3.97
C THR A 204 -15.15 17.62 5.09
N PHE A 205 -16.08 18.26 5.81
CA PHE A 205 -16.86 17.62 6.87
C PHE A 205 -18.14 17.00 6.29
N THR A 206 -18.06 15.73 5.93
CA THR A 206 -19.21 14.97 5.47
C THR A 206 -20.10 14.51 6.63
N PRO A 207 -21.40 14.22 6.42
CA PRO A 207 -22.27 13.65 7.45
C PRO A 207 -21.73 12.37 8.08
N GLN A 208 -20.95 11.59 7.34
CA GLN A 208 -20.32 10.36 7.83
C GLN A 208 -19.33 10.61 8.97
N VAL A 209 -18.59 11.75 8.95
CA VAL A 209 -17.67 12.13 10.03
C VAL A 209 -18.39 12.23 11.37
N TRP A 210 -19.58 12.83 11.39
CA TRP A 210 -20.39 12.97 12.61
C TRP A 210 -20.93 11.63 13.12
N ILE A 211 -21.30 10.72 12.22
CA ILE A 211 -21.73 9.36 12.57
C ILE A 211 -20.57 8.59 13.22
N TYR A 212 -19.37 8.61 12.61
CA TYR A 212 -18.21 7.95 13.18
C TYR A 212 -17.75 8.59 14.50
N ALA A 213 -17.79 9.91 14.61
CA ALA A 213 -17.51 10.61 15.86
C ALA A 213 -18.49 10.20 16.97
N GLY A 214 -19.81 10.17 16.69
CA GLY A 214 -20.82 9.70 17.63
C GLY A 214 -20.63 8.23 18.04
N ALA A 215 -20.35 7.36 17.08
CA ALA A 215 -20.07 5.94 17.35
C ALA A 215 -18.82 5.75 18.21
N SER A 216 -17.75 6.53 17.99
CA SER A 216 -16.50 6.45 18.79
C SER A 216 -16.71 6.95 20.22
N VAL A 217 -17.48 8.03 20.42
CA VAL A 217 -17.86 8.54 21.74
C VAL A 217 -18.67 7.49 22.50
N LEU A 218 -19.65 6.85 21.83
CA LEU A 218 -20.46 5.79 22.43
C LEU A 218 -19.62 4.58 22.80
N ALA A 219 -18.74 4.13 21.91
CA ALA A 219 -17.82 3.00 22.17
C ALA A 219 -16.89 3.30 23.36
N THR A 220 -16.32 4.50 23.42
CA THR A 220 -15.49 4.95 24.55
C THR A 220 -16.25 4.92 25.85
N LEU A 221 -17.46 5.44 25.87
CA LEU A 221 -18.34 5.43 27.05
C LEU A 221 -18.62 3.99 27.53
N LEU A 222 -18.96 3.09 26.61
CA LEU A 222 -19.19 1.68 26.93
C LEU A 222 -17.95 1.01 27.50
N ILE A 223 -16.79 1.20 26.87
CA ILE A 223 -15.53 0.60 27.29
C ILE A 223 -15.11 1.11 28.68
N MET A 224 -15.25 2.41 28.95
CA MET A 224 -14.90 3.00 30.25
C MET A 224 -15.86 2.58 31.37
N THR A 225 -17.12 2.34 31.08
CA THR A 225 -18.10 1.94 32.11
C THR A 225 -18.05 0.45 32.47
N LEU A 226 -17.53 -0.41 31.59
CA LEU A 226 -17.42 -1.86 31.89
C LEU A 226 -16.64 -2.18 33.17
N PRO A 227 -15.44 -1.62 33.46
CA PRO A 227 -14.75 -1.82 34.73
C PRO A 227 -15.55 -1.26 35.94
N ALA A 228 -16.29 -0.14 35.76
CA ALA A 228 -17.10 0.46 36.81
C ALA A 228 -18.19 -0.51 37.33
N ILE A 229 -18.84 -1.26 36.45
CA ILE A 229 -19.84 -2.27 36.79
C ILE A 229 -19.23 -3.33 37.72
N ARG A 230 -18.00 -3.78 37.43
CA ARG A 230 -17.32 -4.78 38.25
C ARG A 230 -16.92 -4.24 39.62
N HIS A 231 -16.38 -3.02 39.70
CA HIS A 231 -15.92 -2.40 40.94
C HIS A 231 -17.08 -1.90 41.79
N SER A 232 -18.20 -1.48 41.25
CA SER A 232 -19.39 -1.09 42.00
C SER A 232 -20.04 -2.26 42.77
N ARG A 233 -19.85 -3.50 42.32
CA ARG A 233 -20.42 -4.72 42.95
C ARG A 233 -19.53 -5.35 44.03
N VAL A 234 -18.28 -4.91 44.21
CA VAL A 234 -17.32 -5.53 45.14
C VAL A 234 -17.64 -5.10 46.58
N THR A 235 -17.79 -6.06 47.50
CA THR A 235 -17.99 -5.86 48.94
C THR A 235 -16.66 -5.82 49.70
N ILE A 236 -16.62 -5.08 50.82
CA ILE A 236 -15.42 -4.88 51.68
C ILE A 236 -14.82 -6.21 52.13
N VAL A 237 -15.67 -7.19 52.46
CA VAL A 237 -15.24 -8.53 52.89
C VAL A 237 -14.53 -9.31 51.80
N LYS A 238 -15.04 -9.29 50.56
CA LYS A 238 -14.36 -9.88 49.39
C LYS A 238 -13.03 -9.22 49.08
N LEU A 239 -12.88 -7.94 49.41
CA LEU A 239 -11.64 -7.17 49.23
C LEU A 239 -10.48 -7.69 50.08
N LYS A 240 -10.74 -7.98 51.39
CA LYS A 240 -9.71 -8.54 52.30
C LYS A 240 -9.34 -9.98 51.94
N GLN A 241 -10.31 -10.80 51.51
CA GLN A 241 -10.08 -12.19 51.11
C GLN A 241 -9.33 -12.33 49.78
N GLN A 242 -9.50 -11.41 48.83
CA GLN A 242 -8.80 -11.46 47.54
C GLN A 242 -7.30 -11.14 47.63
N LYS A 243 -6.83 -10.39 48.65
CA LYS A 243 -5.40 -10.13 48.90
C LYS A 243 -4.61 -11.41 49.23
N ALA A 244 -5.26 -12.46 49.72
CA ALA A 244 -4.61 -13.70 50.18
C ALA A 244 -4.45 -14.77 49.09
N LEU A 245 -5.16 -14.68 47.95
CA LEU A 245 -5.15 -15.72 46.90
C LEU A 245 -4.50 -15.20 45.61
N LYS A 246 -3.32 -15.75 45.27
CA LYS A 246 -2.66 -15.58 43.95
C LYS A 246 -3.51 -16.27 42.88
N LYS A 247 -4.56 -15.61 42.36
CA LYS A 247 -5.34 -16.14 41.23
C LYS A 247 -4.61 -15.90 39.91
N LYS A 248 -4.39 -16.97 39.12
CA LYS A 248 -3.95 -16.86 37.69
C LYS A 248 -4.91 -15.96 36.95
N SER A 249 -4.39 -15.17 35.98
CA SER A 249 -5.20 -14.33 35.12
C SER A 249 -6.19 -15.18 34.31
N TRP A 250 -7.35 -14.64 33.98
CA TRP A 250 -8.38 -15.37 33.21
C TRP A 250 -7.89 -15.84 31.83
N TRP A 251 -7.06 -15.01 31.15
CA TRP A 251 -6.49 -15.34 29.84
C TRP A 251 -5.46 -16.49 29.94
N GLU A 252 -4.69 -16.56 31.01
CA GLU A 252 -3.78 -17.69 31.30
C GLU A 252 -4.52 -19.02 31.47
N LYS A 253 -5.74 -18.97 32.09
CA LYS A 253 -6.55 -20.16 32.37
C LYS A 253 -7.19 -20.73 31.10
N ILE A 254 -7.62 -19.86 30.19
CA ILE A 254 -8.30 -20.23 28.95
C ILE A 254 -7.27 -20.55 27.84
N PHE A 255 -5.97 -20.35 28.10
CA PHE A 255 -4.94 -20.46 27.05
C PHE A 255 -5.23 -19.56 25.84
N LEU A 256 -5.67 -18.33 26.11
CA LEU A 256 -6.05 -17.37 25.08
C LEU A 256 -4.93 -17.11 24.07
N ASP A 257 -3.67 -17.12 24.53
CA ASP A 257 -2.47 -17.04 23.71
C ASP A 257 -2.42 -18.12 22.63
N VAL A 258 -2.67 -19.38 23.00
CA VAL A 258 -2.66 -20.52 22.08
C VAL A 258 -3.85 -20.48 21.12
N ILE A 259 -5.03 -20.08 21.62
CA ILE A 259 -6.24 -19.96 20.78
C ILE A 259 -6.04 -18.89 19.71
N LEU A 260 -5.54 -17.71 20.08
CA LEU A 260 -5.29 -16.62 19.14
C LEU A 260 -4.23 -16.98 18.10
N LEU A 261 -3.16 -17.66 18.52
CA LEU A 261 -2.15 -18.17 17.60
C LEU A 261 -2.73 -19.24 16.66
N GLY A 262 -3.53 -20.17 17.18
CA GLY A 262 -4.19 -21.19 16.38
C GLY A 262 -5.12 -20.58 15.31
N LEU A 263 -5.93 -19.57 15.70
CA LEU A 263 -6.82 -18.86 14.79
C LEU A 263 -6.04 -18.08 13.73
N SER A 264 -4.96 -17.41 14.13
CA SER A 264 -4.10 -16.68 13.20
C SER A 264 -3.40 -17.61 12.20
N LEU A 265 -2.86 -18.73 12.66
CA LEU A 265 -2.23 -19.73 11.78
C LEU A 265 -3.25 -20.42 10.86
N TYR A 266 -4.48 -20.62 11.33
CA TYR A 266 -5.58 -21.10 10.49
C TYR A 266 -5.91 -20.08 9.38
N GLY A 267 -6.01 -18.80 9.72
CA GLY A 267 -6.18 -17.73 8.73
C GLY A 267 -5.05 -17.69 7.70
N TYR A 268 -3.81 -17.85 8.16
CA TYR A 268 -2.64 -17.97 7.28
C TYR A 268 -2.74 -19.17 6.34
N TYR A 269 -3.10 -20.34 6.85
CA TYR A 269 -3.26 -21.56 6.05
C TYR A 269 -4.42 -21.44 5.04
N SER A 270 -5.57 -20.94 5.48
CA SER A 270 -6.75 -20.72 4.62
C SER A 270 -6.41 -19.80 3.46
N PHE A 271 -5.71 -18.71 3.76
CA PHE A 271 -5.25 -17.78 2.73
C PHE A 271 -4.34 -18.46 1.69
N ARG A 272 -3.33 -19.20 2.17
CA ARG A 272 -2.36 -19.85 1.27
C ARG A 272 -3.02 -20.84 0.33
N LYS A 273 -4.10 -21.46 0.77
CA LYS A 273 -4.90 -22.39 -0.05
C LYS A 273 -5.79 -21.69 -1.07
N SER A 274 -6.32 -20.50 -0.72
CA SER A 274 -7.25 -19.72 -1.56
C SER A 274 -6.56 -18.61 -2.35
N ALA A 275 -5.24 -18.62 -2.41
CA ALA A 275 -4.46 -17.51 -2.91
C ALA A 275 -4.75 -17.15 -4.39
N ASP A 276 -5.03 -18.15 -5.23
CA ASP A 276 -5.28 -17.95 -6.65
C ASP A 276 -6.71 -17.43 -6.90
N SER A 277 -7.70 -17.89 -6.15
CA SER A 277 -9.08 -17.37 -6.21
C SER A 277 -9.22 -15.95 -5.63
N LEU A 278 -8.34 -15.57 -4.72
CA LEU A 278 -8.33 -14.24 -4.11
C LEU A 278 -7.90 -13.14 -5.10
N ALA A 279 -6.97 -13.43 -5.99
CA ALA A 279 -6.57 -12.48 -7.02
C ALA A 279 -7.76 -12.13 -7.93
N GLU A 280 -8.56 -13.11 -8.29
CA GLU A 280 -9.76 -12.96 -9.11
C GLU A 280 -10.87 -12.19 -8.35
N SER A 281 -11.10 -12.51 -7.07
CA SER A 281 -12.07 -11.79 -6.21
C SER A 281 -11.69 -10.33 -5.96
N VAL A 282 -10.38 -10.03 -5.85
CA VAL A 282 -9.89 -8.65 -5.73
C VAL A 282 -10.11 -7.86 -7.00
N LEU A 283 -9.94 -8.47 -8.16
CA LEU A 283 -10.15 -7.84 -9.47
C LEU A 283 -11.63 -7.60 -9.74
N SER A 284 -12.50 -8.51 -9.31
CA SER A 284 -13.96 -8.37 -9.44
C SER A 284 -14.58 -7.39 -8.43
N GLY A 285 -13.79 -6.86 -7.48
CA GLY A 285 -14.27 -5.91 -6.47
C GLY A 285 -15.05 -6.56 -5.32
N GLU A 286 -14.97 -7.89 -5.17
CA GLU A 286 -15.58 -8.59 -4.04
C GLU A 286 -14.87 -8.25 -2.73
N ALA A 287 -15.64 -8.22 -1.64
CA ALA A 287 -15.11 -7.96 -0.30
C ALA A 287 -14.20 -9.11 0.14
N LEU A 288 -12.94 -8.78 0.41
CA LEU A 288 -11.97 -9.73 0.94
C LEU A 288 -12.37 -10.24 2.32
N ASP A 289 -12.05 -11.50 2.61
CA ASP A 289 -12.33 -12.10 3.93
C ASP A 289 -11.65 -11.28 5.06
N PRO A 290 -12.44 -10.71 6.00
CA PRO A 290 -11.90 -9.93 7.11
C PRO A 290 -10.90 -10.71 7.99
N LEU A 291 -11.01 -12.03 8.04
CA LEU A 291 -10.11 -12.90 8.80
C LEU A 291 -8.65 -12.77 8.31
N LEU A 292 -8.47 -12.52 7.04
CA LEU A 292 -7.18 -12.36 6.40
C LEU A 292 -6.35 -11.24 7.03
N TYR A 293 -6.97 -10.09 7.23
CA TYR A 293 -6.30 -8.90 7.75
C TYR A 293 -6.18 -8.91 9.27
N VAL A 294 -7.16 -9.49 9.94
CA VAL A 294 -7.15 -9.61 11.40
C VAL A 294 -6.12 -10.66 11.85
N SER A 295 -5.77 -11.64 10.99
CA SER A 295 -4.83 -12.72 11.31
C SER A 295 -3.46 -12.22 11.76
N SER A 296 -2.88 -11.19 11.11
CA SER A 296 -1.59 -10.60 11.50
C SER A 296 -1.64 -9.98 12.90
N SER A 297 -2.74 -9.32 13.22
CA SER A 297 -2.95 -8.70 14.54
C SER A 297 -3.18 -9.74 15.63
N LEU A 298 -3.96 -10.79 15.34
CA LEU A 298 -4.16 -11.93 16.26
C LEU A 298 -2.82 -12.62 16.53
N PHE A 299 -1.94 -12.72 15.53
CA PHE A 299 -0.61 -13.28 15.69
C PHE A 299 0.25 -12.45 16.63
N ILE A 300 0.29 -11.12 16.45
CA ILE A 300 1.02 -10.20 17.33
C ILE A 300 0.51 -10.29 18.75
N VAL A 301 -0.81 -10.27 18.97
CA VAL A 301 -1.41 -10.38 20.31
C VAL A 301 -1.12 -11.75 20.92
N GLY A 302 -1.29 -12.82 20.15
CA GLY A 302 -1.06 -14.20 20.60
C GLY A 302 0.38 -14.43 21.02
N LEU A 303 1.36 -14.01 20.19
CA LEU A 303 2.79 -14.09 20.54
C LEU A 303 3.16 -13.17 21.71
N GLY A 304 2.57 -11.97 21.78
CA GLY A 304 2.76 -11.07 22.91
C GLY A 304 2.29 -11.69 24.22
N LEU A 305 1.11 -12.30 24.24
CA LEU A 305 0.60 -13.02 25.44
C LEU A 305 1.46 -14.24 25.77
N LEU A 306 1.90 -15.00 24.78
CA LEU A 306 2.81 -16.13 24.97
C LEU A 306 4.14 -15.67 25.57
N PHE A 307 4.70 -14.58 25.06
CA PHE A 307 5.92 -13.98 25.61
C PHE A 307 5.73 -13.58 27.08
N LEU A 308 4.61 -12.95 27.43
CA LEU A 308 4.30 -12.59 28.82
C LEU A 308 4.18 -13.82 29.74
N ARG A 309 3.71 -14.94 29.23
CA ARG A 309 3.68 -16.22 29.96
C ARG A 309 5.09 -16.75 30.23
N LEU A 310 6.00 -16.58 29.26
CA LEU A 310 7.40 -17.04 29.35
C LEU A 310 8.32 -16.05 30.07
N GLN A 311 7.97 -14.76 30.11
CA GLN A 311 8.78 -13.69 30.70
C GLN A 311 9.27 -13.97 32.14
N PRO A 312 8.44 -14.44 33.07
CA PRO A 312 8.91 -14.74 34.43
C PRO A 312 9.99 -15.83 34.45
N LEU A 313 9.94 -16.78 33.52
CA LEU A 313 10.96 -17.82 33.39
C LEU A 313 12.29 -17.22 32.86
N PHE A 314 12.24 -16.33 31.89
CA PHE A 314 13.43 -15.61 31.39
C PHE A 314 14.07 -14.76 32.49
N VAL A 315 13.27 -13.99 33.22
CA VAL A 315 13.79 -13.17 34.31
C VAL A 315 14.38 -14.03 35.45
N GLN A 316 13.75 -15.18 35.76
CA GLN A 316 14.25 -16.13 36.73
C GLN A 316 15.58 -16.76 36.27
N LEU A 317 15.73 -17.07 34.99
CA LEU A 317 16.98 -17.58 34.40
C LEU A 317 18.10 -16.55 34.52
N ILE A 318 17.85 -15.29 34.14
CA ILE A 318 18.83 -14.18 34.24
C ILE A 318 19.23 -14.01 35.75
N TYR A 319 18.26 -14.04 36.65
CA TYR A 319 18.54 -13.95 38.08
C TYR A 319 19.47 -15.08 38.55
N LEU A 320 19.22 -16.33 38.13
CA LEU A 320 20.02 -17.50 38.53
C LEU A 320 21.47 -17.42 38.01
N ILE A 321 21.68 -16.94 36.81
CA ILE A 321 23.01 -16.79 36.21
C ILE A 321 23.89 -15.80 36.99
N GLY A 322 23.30 -14.69 37.46
CA GLY A 322 24.04 -13.62 38.15
C GLY A 322 23.88 -13.63 39.68
N LYS A 323 23.25 -14.64 40.28
CA LYS A 323 22.83 -14.70 41.70
C LYS A 323 23.92 -14.29 42.72
N LYS A 324 25.18 -14.59 42.46
CA LYS A 324 26.33 -14.29 43.33
C LYS A 324 26.91 -12.86 43.12
N ARG A 325 26.47 -12.12 42.08
CA ARG A 325 27.05 -10.82 41.72
C ARG A 325 26.07 -9.66 41.77
N TRP A 326 24.76 -9.92 42.03
CA TRP A 326 23.74 -8.89 42.05
C TRP A 326 23.85 -7.96 43.25
N SER A 327 23.73 -6.65 43.06
CA SER A 327 23.60 -5.69 44.15
C SER A 327 22.26 -5.86 44.87
N PRO A 328 22.13 -5.40 46.13
CA PRO A 328 20.88 -5.46 46.88
C PRO A 328 19.69 -4.83 46.13
N ALA A 329 19.92 -3.70 45.44
CA ALA A 329 18.94 -3.03 44.64
C ALA A 329 18.48 -3.88 43.43
N SER A 330 19.42 -4.54 42.73
CA SER A 330 19.10 -5.45 41.64
C SER A 330 18.36 -6.69 42.10
N TYR A 331 18.74 -7.25 43.26
CA TYR A 331 18.02 -8.37 43.88
C TYR A 331 16.57 -8.02 44.20
N ALA A 332 16.33 -6.84 44.78
CA ALA A 332 14.98 -6.36 45.08
C ALA A 332 14.14 -6.18 43.80
N SER A 333 14.74 -5.65 42.71
CA SER A 333 14.10 -5.52 41.40
C SER A 333 13.68 -6.88 40.81
N PHE A 334 14.58 -7.88 40.79
CA PHE A 334 14.26 -9.22 40.30
C PHE A 334 13.13 -9.89 41.11
N MET A 335 13.19 -9.77 42.44
CA MET A 335 12.15 -10.34 43.30
C MET A 335 10.79 -9.66 43.11
N GLU A 336 10.77 -8.35 42.86
CA GLU A 336 9.54 -7.61 42.55
C GLU A 336 8.95 -8.09 41.22
N ILE A 337 9.77 -8.21 40.17
CA ILE A 337 9.32 -8.67 38.83
C ILE A 337 8.80 -10.13 38.94
N ILE A 338 9.51 -11.02 39.60
CA ILE A 338 9.12 -12.43 39.67
C ILE A 338 7.86 -12.63 40.56
N LYS A 339 7.71 -11.87 41.66
CA LYS A 339 6.58 -12.00 42.55
C LYS A 339 5.36 -11.17 42.19
N ASN A 340 5.57 -9.95 41.73
CA ASN A 340 4.53 -8.95 41.45
C ASN A 340 4.43 -8.54 39.99
N GLY A 341 5.23 -9.12 39.10
CA GLY A 341 5.32 -8.77 37.67
C GLY A 341 4.00 -8.82 36.90
N ARG A 342 2.98 -9.49 37.43
CA ARG A 342 1.64 -9.52 36.83
C ARG A 342 1.00 -8.14 36.65
N LYS A 343 1.34 -7.18 37.47
CA LYS A 343 0.85 -5.80 37.35
C LYS A 343 1.47 -5.09 36.16
N GLN A 344 2.68 -5.52 35.77
CA GLN A 344 3.42 -4.95 34.64
C GLN A 344 3.07 -5.62 33.31
N GLN A 345 2.52 -6.84 33.32
CA GLN A 345 2.23 -7.63 32.11
C GLN A 345 1.44 -6.86 31.08
N PHE A 346 0.50 -6.04 31.51
CA PHE A 346 -0.34 -5.31 30.56
C PHE A 346 0.42 -4.22 29.80
N ILE A 347 1.23 -3.40 30.51
CA ILE A 347 2.02 -2.36 29.84
C ILE A 347 3.10 -2.96 28.95
N MET A 348 3.66 -4.12 29.35
CA MET A 348 4.59 -4.88 28.53
C MET A 348 3.92 -5.38 27.26
N LEU A 349 2.71 -5.94 27.36
CA LEU A 349 1.93 -6.35 26.18
C LEU A 349 1.69 -5.18 25.24
N PHE A 350 1.32 -4.03 25.82
CA PHE A 350 1.05 -2.83 25.03
C PHE A 350 2.29 -2.32 24.30
N LEU A 351 3.44 -2.31 24.95
CA LEU A 351 4.74 -1.99 24.33
C LEU A 351 5.08 -2.98 23.20
N ILE A 352 4.95 -4.29 23.45
CA ILE A 352 5.21 -5.33 22.45
C ILE A 352 4.31 -5.12 21.23
N MET A 353 3.01 -4.92 21.46
CA MET A 353 2.04 -4.71 20.36
C MET A 353 2.37 -3.44 19.56
N THR A 354 2.65 -2.32 20.24
CA THR A 354 2.97 -1.06 19.55
C THR A 354 4.21 -1.19 18.68
N ILE A 355 5.27 -1.80 19.20
CA ILE A 355 6.53 -1.96 18.47
C ILE A 355 6.39 -2.97 17.33
N SER A 356 5.74 -4.11 17.60
CA SER A 356 5.49 -5.14 16.57
C SER A 356 4.62 -4.61 15.43
N LEU A 357 3.56 -3.87 15.77
CA LEU A 357 2.67 -3.28 14.79
C LEU A 357 3.38 -2.19 14.00
N GLY A 358 4.18 -1.34 14.65
CA GLY A 358 4.97 -0.31 13.98
C GLY A 358 5.98 -0.90 12.99
N MET A 359 6.67 -1.97 13.38
CA MET A 359 7.60 -2.67 12.51
C MET A 359 6.89 -3.34 11.32
N TYR A 360 5.76 -3.97 11.58
CA TYR A 360 4.92 -4.57 10.56
C TYR A 360 4.41 -3.51 9.57
N HIS A 361 3.89 -2.38 10.06
CA HIS A 361 3.42 -1.28 9.22
C HIS A 361 4.54 -0.67 8.37
N ALA A 362 5.72 -0.44 8.94
CA ALA A 362 6.89 0.07 8.22
C ALA A 362 7.30 -0.88 7.08
N THR A 363 7.32 -2.18 7.36
CA THR A 363 7.68 -3.20 6.36
C THR A 363 6.62 -3.30 5.27
N VAL A 364 5.32 -3.28 5.61
CA VAL A 364 4.21 -3.29 4.64
C VAL A 364 4.30 -2.07 3.72
N ALA A 365 4.40 -0.86 4.28
CA ALA A 365 4.46 0.38 3.51
C ALA A 365 5.63 0.40 2.52
N ARG A 366 6.82 0.03 2.99
CA ARG A 366 8.02 -0.02 2.12
C ARG A 366 7.92 -1.09 1.06
N THR A 367 7.43 -2.27 1.41
CA THR A 367 7.29 -3.40 0.48
C THR A 367 6.30 -3.07 -0.64
N ILE A 368 5.14 -2.50 -0.33
CA ILE A 368 4.14 -2.13 -1.34
C ILE A 368 4.70 -1.05 -2.28
N LEU A 369 5.36 -0.02 -1.71
CA LEU A 369 5.93 1.07 -2.49
C LEU A 369 7.04 0.59 -3.45
N GLN A 370 7.97 -0.21 -2.94
CA GLN A 370 9.09 -0.73 -3.74
C GLN A 370 8.59 -1.67 -4.84
N ASN A 371 7.66 -2.58 -4.52
CA ASN A 371 7.13 -3.49 -5.53
C ASN A 371 6.29 -2.77 -6.61
N ALA A 372 5.58 -1.69 -6.26
CA ALA A 372 4.91 -0.86 -7.25
C ALA A 372 5.90 -0.22 -8.22
N ARG A 373 7.01 0.31 -7.67
CA ARG A 373 8.10 0.87 -8.46
C ARG A 373 8.76 -0.17 -9.36
N ASP A 374 9.18 -1.30 -8.79
CA ASP A 374 9.88 -2.36 -9.53
C ASP A 374 9.02 -2.94 -10.66
N ASN A 375 7.70 -3.04 -10.42
CA ASN A 375 6.77 -3.53 -11.44
C ASN A 375 6.61 -2.55 -12.62
N VAL A 376 6.56 -1.24 -12.36
CA VAL A 376 6.53 -0.23 -13.43
C VAL A 376 7.86 -0.22 -14.19
N GLU A 377 9.00 -0.20 -13.49
CA GLU A 377 10.33 -0.24 -14.10
C GLU A 377 10.50 -1.46 -15.01
N TYR A 378 9.94 -2.59 -14.62
CA TYR A 378 9.96 -3.82 -15.41
C TYR A 378 9.02 -3.75 -16.63
N LEU A 379 7.80 -3.23 -16.46
CA LEU A 379 6.82 -3.14 -17.55
C LEU A 379 7.20 -2.09 -18.59
N ASP A 380 7.85 -1.01 -18.21
CA ASP A 380 8.37 -0.03 -19.14
C ASP A 380 9.58 -0.58 -19.91
N GLY A 381 10.41 -1.40 -19.26
CA GLY A 381 11.53 -2.12 -19.87
C GLY A 381 12.76 -1.27 -20.16
N ALA A 382 12.63 0.05 -20.34
CA ALA A 382 13.72 1.01 -20.54
C ALA A 382 13.41 2.34 -19.85
N ASP A 383 14.40 3.24 -19.75
CA ASP A 383 14.21 4.55 -19.10
C ASP A 383 13.28 5.46 -19.89
N VAL A 384 13.45 5.45 -21.22
CA VAL A 384 12.59 6.19 -22.16
C VAL A 384 12.33 5.36 -23.40
N ILE A 385 11.09 5.34 -23.87
CA ILE A 385 10.72 4.72 -25.15
C ILE A 385 10.06 5.77 -26.03
N VAL A 386 10.60 5.93 -27.22
CA VAL A 386 10.10 6.86 -28.22
C VAL A 386 9.65 6.07 -29.45
N ARG A 387 8.39 6.21 -29.84
CA ARG A 387 7.88 5.74 -31.12
C ARG A 387 7.43 6.94 -31.94
N GLU A 388 8.13 7.18 -33.03
CA GLU A 388 7.80 8.28 -33.92
C GLU A 388 6.64 7.93 -34.85
N VAL A 389 6.02 8.96 -35.43
CA VAL A 389 5.03 8.80 -36.51
C VAL A 389 5.80 8.54 -37.82
N TRP A 390 5.52 7.40 -38.44
CA TRP A 390 6.11 7.00 -39.71
C TRP A 390 5.14 7.22 -40.85
N THR A 391 5.66 7.73 -41.98
CA THR A 391 4.87 7.92 -43.19
C THR A 391 4.92 6.67 -44.05
N GLU A 392 3.75 6.10 -44.37
CA GLU A 392 3.64 4.95 -45.25
C GLU A 392 3.78 5.39 -46.71
N ILE A 393 4.58 4.68 -47.48
CA ILE A 393 4.79 4.96 -48.90
C ILE A 393 3.61 4.40 -49.68
N THR A 394 2.93 5.25 -50.46
CA THR A 394 1.85 4.85 -51.34
C THR A 394 2.34 4.71 -52.76
N ASP A 395 1.73 3.81 -53.55
CA ASP A 395 1.98 3.68 -54.99
C ASP A 395 1.35 4.82 -55.75
N THR A 396 1.57 4.82 -57.07
CA THR A 396 1.03 5.85 -57.97
C THR A 396 -0.50 5.92 -58.02
N ASN A 397 -1.18 4.90 -57.52
CA ASN A 397 -2.64 4.81 -57.41
C ASN A 397 -3.15 5.16 -55.98
N GLY A 398 -2.26 5.56 -55.09
CA GLY A 398 -2.61 5.87 -53.70
C GLY A 398 -2.80 4.64 -52.80
N ALA A 399 -2.47 3.43 -53.26
CA ALA A 399 -2.54 2.24 -52.47
C ALA A 399 -1.28 2.11 -51.58
N ALA A 400 -1.47 1.70 -50.31
CA ALA A 400 -0.40 1.47 -49.36
C ALA A 400 0.55 0.36 -49.86
N THR A 401 1.84 0.66 -49.94
CA THR A 401 2.86 -0.33 -50.39
C THR A 401 3.34 -1.26 -49.28
N GLY A 402 2.98 -0.98 -48.04
CA GLY A 402 3.50 -1.69 -46.86
C GLY A 402 4.93 -1.28 -46.47
N SER A 403 5.52 -0.35 -47.22
CA SER A 403 6.84 0.21 -46.95
C SER A 403 6.72 1.57 -46.28
N TYR A 404 7.68 1.91 -45.47
CA TYR A 404 7.66 3.14 -44.68
C TYR A 404 8.90 3.99 -44.92
N LEU A 405 8.75 5.30 -44.81
CA LEU A 405 9.88 6.23 -44.76
C LEU A 405 10.41 6.28 -43.32
N GLU A 406 11.67 5.86 -43.16
CA GLU A 406 12.33 5.86 -41.84
C GLU A 406 12.64 7.30 -41.40
N PRO A 407 12.22 7.71 -40.18
CA PRO A 407 12.69 8.94 -39.58
C PRO A 407 14.21 8.95 -39.37
N ASP A 408 14.82 10.13 -39.31
CA ASP A 408 16.25 10.24 -39.08
C ASP A 408 16.64 9.71 -37.70
N TYR A 409 17.23 8.51 -37.66
CA TYR A 409 17.71 7.88 -36.45
C TYR A 409 18.98 8.50 -35.87
N SER A 410 19.76 9.21 -36.71
CA SER A 410 21.04 9.79 -36.28
C SER A 410 20.88 10.90 -35.24
N LYS A 411 19.73 11.53 -35.17
CA LYS A 411 19.41 12.59 -34.20
C LYS A 411 19.47 12.13 -32.73
N TYR A 412 19.28 10.83 -32.46
CA TYR A 412 19.38 10.29 -31.11
C TYR A 412 20.79 10.32 -30.57
N ALA A 413 21.82 10.42 -31.42
CA ALA A 413 23.21 10.61 -30.99
C ALA A 413 23.44 11.97 -30.29
N ASP A 414 22.62 12.97 -30.62
CA ASP A 414 22.70 14.30 -30.02
C ASP A 414 21.99 14.43 -28.69
N LEU A 415 21.31 13.36 -28.21
CA LEU A 415 20.66 13.34 -26.94
C LEU A 415 21.67 13.17 -25.79
N SER A 416 22.05 14.30 -25.18
CA SER A 416 23.18 14.37 -24.24
C SER A 416 23.01 13.55 -22.96
N CYS A 417 21.78 13.30 -22.56
CA CYS A 417 21.43 12.52 -21.37
C CYS A 417 21.36 11.00 -21.64
N ALA A 418 21.32 10.56 -22.92
CA ALA A 418 21.34 9.15 -23.24
C ALA A 418 22.71 8.52 -22.94
N GLU A 419 22.69 7.32 -22.36
CA GLU A 419 23.86 6.46 -22.21
C GLU A 419 23.94 5.48 -23.38
N ASN A 420 22.85 4.77 -23.64
CA ASN A 420 22.69 3.85 -24.76
C ASN A 420 21.30 3.98 -25.36
N TYR A 421 21.16 3.63 -26.64
CA TYR A 421 19.87 3.55 -27.30
C TYR A 421 19.86 2.48 -28.40
N THR A 422 18.68 1.91 -28.66
CA THR A 422 18.52 0.80 -29.61
C THR A 422 17.17 0.84 -30.30
N LYS A 423 17.14 0.30 -31.54
CA LYS A 423 15.88 0.08 -32.28
C LYS A 423 15.23 -1.22 -31.78
N VAL A 424 13.92 -1.19 -31.55
CA VAL A 424 13.10 -2.35 -31.18
C VAL A 424 11.86 -2.36 -32.06
N ILE A 425 11.67 -3.38 -32.87
CA ILE A 425 10.38 -3.61 -33.55
C ILE A 425 9.43 -4.16 -32.47
N TYR A 426 8.30 -3.49 -32.23
CA TYR A 426 7.28 -3.89 -31.29
C TYR A 426 5.93 -3.93 -31.98
N ASP A 427 5.37 -5.14 -32.19
CA ASP A 427 4.07 -5.35 -32.85
C ASP A 427 3.14 -6.17 -31.96
N GLU A 428 2.14 -5.49 -31.37
CA GLU A 428 1.11 -6.09 -30.51
C GLU A 428 0.04 -6.88 -31.29
N LYS A 429 0.01 -6.72 -32.60
CA LYS A 429 -0.99 -7.32 -33.50
C LYS A 429 -0.41 -8.43 -34.40
N ALA A 430 0.78 -8.89 -34.06
CA ALA A 430 1.36 -10.06 -34.69
C ALA A 430 0.55 -11.34 -34.34
N TYR A 431 0.65 -12.37 -35.19
CA TYR A 431 -0.06 -13.62 -34.95
C TYR A 431 0.71 -14.83 -35.46
N LEU A 432 0.40 -15.99 -34.86
CA LEU A 432 0.91 -17.27 -35.32
C LEU A 432 0.05 -17.82 -36.47
N GLY A 433 0.71 -18.35 -37.50
CA GLY A 433 0.06 -19.12 -38.52
C GLY A 433 -0.11 -20.56 -38.05
N THR A 434 -1.28 -20.89 -37.50
CA THR A 434 -1.65 -22.27 -37.27
C THR A 434 -2.46 -22.78 -38.45
N GLY A 435 -1.92 -23.77 -39.17
CA GLY A 435 -2.60 -24.37 -40.30
C GLY A 435 -3.97 -24.93 -39.91
N LYS A 436 -4.98 -24.24 -40.27
CA LYS A 436 -6.41 -24.52 -40.43
C LYS A 436 -7.46 -23.81 -39.58
N THR A 437 -7.25 -23.29 -38.35
CA THR A 437 -8.46 -22.88 -37.60
C THR A 437 -8.42 -21.69 -36.67
N SER A 438 -7.29 -21.22 -36.18
CA SER A 438 -7.30 -19.98 -35.33
C SER A 438 -6.00 -19.18 -35.43
N ARG A 439 -6.13 -17.89 -35.61
CA ARG A 439 -5.03 -16.95 -35.43
C ARG A 439 -4.81 -16.79 -33.92
N GLN A 440 -3.66 -17.24 -33.41
CA GLN A 440 -3.25 -16.92 -32.09
C GLN A 440 -2.55 -15.55 -32.09
N SER A 441 -3.11 -14.57 -31.41
CA SER A 441 -2.48 -13.26 -31.23
C SER A 441 -1.21 -13.41 -30.40
N ILE A 442 -0.15 -12.72 -30.81
CA ILE A 442 1.12 -12.64 -30.08
C ILE A 442 1.65 -11.23 -30.10
N VAL A 443 2.49 -10.89 -29.15
CA VAL A 443 3.37 -9.74 -29.21
C VAL A 443 4.67 -10.17 -29.86
N LEU A 444 5.13 -9.40 -30.83
CA LEU A 444 6.41 -9.66 -31.50
C LEU A 444 7.39 -8.56 -31.15
N MET A 445 8.56 -8.93 -30.68
CA MET A 445 9.66 -8.04 -30.37
C MET A 445 10.88 -8.38 -31.25
N GLY A 446 11.34 -7.44 -32.05
CA GLY A 446 12.56 -7.57 -32.86
C GLY A 446 13.70 -6.76 -32.27
N ILE A 447 14.80 -7.39 -31.86
CA ILE A 447 15.86 -6.74 -31.09
C ILE A 447 17.25 -6.90 -31.71
N HIS A 448 18.13 -5.94 -31.39
CA HIS A 448 19.59 -6.08 -31.52
C HIS A 448 20.13 -6.59 -30.17
N THR A 449 20.46 -7.86 -30.04
CA THR A 449 20.76 -8.54 -28.77
C THR A 449 21.72 -7.77 -27.87
N LYS A 450 22.88 -7.33 -28.43
CA LYS A 450 23.89 -6.59 -27.66
C LYS A 450 23.35 -5.26 -27.14
N ASN A 451 22.79 -4.43 -28.02
CA ASN A 451 22.35 -3.09 -27.67
C ASN A 451 21.12 -3.14 -26.74
N PHE A 452 20.22 -4.10 -26.98
CA PHE A 452 19.05 -4.31 -26.14
C PHE A 452 19.44 -4.65 -24.69
N GLY A 453 20.43 -5.54 -24.49
CA GLY A 453 20.93 -5.85 -23.16
C GLY A 453 21.65 -4.69 -22.45
N MET A 454 22.08 -3.66 -23.20
CA MET A 454 22.70 -2.44 -22.61
C MET A 454 21.65 -1.39 -22.19
N VAL A 455 20.45 -1.48 -22.73
CA VAL A 455 19.37 -0.50 -22.51
C VAL A 455 18.35 -0.99 -21.51
N THR A 456 18.16 -2.31 -21.43
CA THR A 456 17.08 -2.92 -20.65
C THR A 456 17.58 -3.50 -19.33
N TRP A 457 16.66 -3.62 -18.39
CA TRP A 457 16.94 -4.18 -17.08
C TRP A 457 15.91 -5.27 -16.75
N VAL A 458 16.37 -6.32 -16.08
CA VAL A 458 15.54 -7.38 -15.49
C VAL A 458 16.05 -7.68 -14.09
N PRO A 459 15.18 -7.84 -13.09
CA PRO A 459 15.59 -8.23 -11.75
C PRO A 459 16.38 -9.54 -11.74
N THR A 460 17.48 -9.54 -11.01
CA THR A 460 18.35 -10.73 -10.90
C THR A 460 17.67 -11.84 -10.10
N GLY A 461 17.79 -13.10 -10.55
CA GLY A 461 17.30 -14.26 -9.82
C GLY A 461 15.86 -14.68 -10.11
N LEU A 462 15.13 -13.97 -10.98
CA LEU A 462 13.78 -14.34 -11.41
C LEU A 462 13.76 -15.27 -12.63
N MET A 463 14.78 -15.18 -13.46
CA MET A 463 14.88 -15.99 -14.69
C MET A 463 15.57 -17.31 -14.41
N GLY A 464 15.25 -18.35 -15.19
CA GLY A 464 15.86 -19.67 -15.09
C GLY A 464 17.36 -19.67 -15.37
N HIS A 465 17.83 -18.75 -16.22
CA HIS A 465 19.21 -18.49 -16.57
C HIS A 465 19.52 -16.99 -16.42
N PRO A 466 20.81 -16.58 -16.33
CA PRO A 466 21.18 -15.17 -16.40
C PRO A 466 20.63 -14.49 -17.66
N TYR A 467 20.12 -13.28 -17.55
CA TYR A 467 19.49 -12.54 -18.65
C TYR A 467 20.34 -12.50 -19.93
N TYR A 468 21.63 -12.28 -19.78
CA TYR A 468 22.55 -12.22 -20.94
C TYR A 468 22.75 -13.56 -21.64
N ASP A 469 22.49 -14.70 -20.99
CA ASP A 469 22.59 -16.02 -21.62
C ASP A 469 21.49 -16.18 -22.68
N TYR A 470 20.25 -15.75 -22.39
CA TYR A 470 19.17 -15.71 -23.40
C TYR A 470 19.52 -14.85 -24.62
N LEU A 471 20.13 -13.68 -24.39
CA LEU A 471 20.56 -12.78 -25.47
C LEU A 471 21.69 -13.41 -26.29
N ASN A 472 22.63 -14.11 -25.64
CA ASN A 472 23.75 -14.81 -26.31
C ASN A 472 23.26 -16.01 -27.12
N GLU A 473 22.34 -16.80 -26.59
CA GLU A 473 21.74 -17.92 -27.30
C GLU A 473 20.99 -17.45 -28.55
N LEU A 474 20.20 -16.37 -28.41
CA LEU A 474 19.56 -15.74 -29.57
C LEU A 474 20.60 -15.27 -30.59
N ALA A 475 21.71 -14.66 -30.15
CA ALA A 475 22.74 -14.11 -31.04
C ALA A 475 23.46 -15.16 -31.89
N VAL A 476 23.61 -16.40 -31.39
CA VAL A 476 24.33 -17.48 -32.06
C VAL A 476 23.52 -18.09 -33.20
N VAL A 477 22.19 -18.15 -33.09
CA VAL A 477 21.31 -18.80 -34.08
C VAL A 477 20.67 -17.75 -34.98
N GLN A 478 21.05 -17.69 -36.25
CA GLN A 478 20.64 -16.65 -37.19
C GLN A 478 19.10 -16.47 -37.31
N ASN A 479 18.35 -17.57 -37.28
CA ASN A 479 16.88 -17.58 -37.30
C ASN A 479 16.31 -18.02 -35.92
N GLY A 480 17.08 -17.85 -34.86
CA GLY A 480 16.64 -18.14 -33.49
C GLY A 480 15.51 -17.22 -33.06
N ILE A 481 14.63 -17.74 -32.24
CA ILE A 481 13.61 -16.99 -31.54
C ILE A 481 13.57 -17.44 -30.08
N LEU A 482 13.34 -16.50 -29.18
CA LEU A 482 13.00 -16.76 -27.80
C LEU A 482 11.50 -16.57 -27.64
N VAL A 483 10.85 -17.41 -26.85
CA VAL A 483 9.41 -17.33 -26.64
C VAL A 483 9.07 -17.43 -25.17
N SER A 484 7.97 -16.83 -24.77
CA SER A 484 7.51 -16.89 -23.37
C SER A 484 7.07 -18.31 -22.99
N GLU A 485 7.19 -18.67 -21.71
CA GLU A 485 6.94 -20.04 -21.19
C GLU A 485 5.51 -20.54 -21.47
N ASN A 486 4.54 -19.66 -21.68
CA ASN A 486 3.19 -20.04 -22.07
C ASN A 486 3.10 -20.66 -23.48
N PHE A 487 4.10 -20.49 -24.36
CA PHE A 487 4.20 -21.28 -25.60
C PHE A 487 4.41 -22.77 -25.31
N ARG A 488 5.21 -23.10 -24.29
CA ARG A 488 5.41 -24.51 -23.86
C ARG A 488 4.19 -25.02 -23.11
N SER A 489 3.76 -24.31 -22.07
CA SER A 489 2.75 -24.79 -21.12
C SER A 489 1.34 -24.84 -21.72
N LYS A 490 0.98 -23.94 -22.64
CA LYS A 490 -0.37 -23.81 -23.20
C LYS A 490 -0.47 -24.23 -24.68
N LEU A 491 0.56 -23.97 -25.48
CA LEU A 491 0.56 -24.28 -26.91
C LEU A 491 1.33 -25.57 -27.24
N GLY A 492 2.12 -26.09 -26.30
CA GLY A 492 2.81 -27.39 -26.44
C GLY A 492 4.03 -27.39 -27.35
N TYR A 493 4.69 -26.23 -27.49
CA TYR A 493 5.95 -26.14 -28.26
C TYR A 493 7.15 -26.59 -27.41
N GLU A 494 8.18 -27.11 -28.11
CA GLU A 494 9.44 -27.56 -27.51
C GLU A 494 10.65 -26.80 -28.09
N ILE A 495 11.80 -26.83 -27.38
CA ILE A 495 13.05 -26.27 -27.90
C ILE A 495 13.43 -26.96 -29.20
N GLY A 496 13.72 -26.17 -30.21
CA GLY A 496 14.07 -26.66 -31.55
C GLY A 496 12.93 -26.65 -32.54
N ASP A 497 11.69 -26.46 -32.11
CA ASP A 497 10.54 -26.31 -33.01
C ASP A 497 10.64 -25.08 -33.86
N SER A 498 10.07 -25.15 -35.08
CA SER A 498 10.02 -24.04 -36.01
C SER A 498 8.64 -23.42 -36.03
N ILE A 499 8.54 -22.12 -35.76
CA ILE A 499 7.30 -21.38 -35.74
C ILE A 499 7.28 -20.38 -36.91
N THR A 500 6.17 -20.35 -37.65
CA THR A 500 5.89 -19.29 -38.62
C THR A 500 4.97 -18.27 -37.98
N TYR A 501 5.41 -17.03 -37.98
CA TYR A 501 4.69 -15.90 -37.42
C TYR A 501 4.53 -14.80 -38.42
N TYR A 502 3.51 -13.98 -38.24
CA TYR A 502 3.10 -12.91 -39.18
C TYR A 502 3.00 -11.60 -38.43
N ASN A 503 3.39 -10.51 -39.13
CA ASN A 503 3.11 -9.18 -38.61
C ASN A 503 1.64 -8.78 -38.86
N ASN A 504 1.25 -7.60 -38.39
CA ASN A 504 -0.11 -7.06 -38.54
C ASN A 504 -0.55 -6.91 -39.99
N LYS A 505 0.38 -6.86 -40.96
CA LYS A 505 0.11 -6.77 -42.43
C LYS A 505 0.13 -8.14 -43.11
N GLY A 506 0.34 -9.23 -42.39
CA GLY A 506 0.35 -10.59 -42.94
C GLY A 506 1.68 -11.00 -43.61
N MET A 507 2.75 -10.27 -43.42
CA MET A 507 4.08 -10.69 -43.85
C MET A 507 4.65 -11.73 -42.92
N SER A 508 5.15 -12.84 -43.46
CA SER A 508 5.61 -13.99 -42.69
C SER A 508 7.10 -14.01 -42.42
N ALA A 509 7.48 -14.57 -41.29
CA ALA A 509 8.84 -15.02 -40.98
C ALA A 509 8.78 -16.35 -40.24
N THR A 510 9.87 -17.11 -40.30
CA THR A 510 9.97 -18.42 -39.60
C THR A 510 11.21 -18.40 -38.73
N GLY A 511 11.02 -18.78 -37.47
CA GLY A 511 12.08 -18.88 -36.48
C GLY A 511 12.12 -20.22 -35.81
N LYS A 512 13.29 -20.61 -35.30
CA LYS A 512 13.50 -21.82 -34.52
C LYS A 512 13.59 -21.45 -33.04
N ILE A 513 12.79 -22.09 -32.16
CA ILE A 513 12.82 -21.85 -30.73
C ILE A 513 14.20 -22.25 -30.19
N VAL A 514 14.87 -21.28 -29.56
CA VAL A 514 16.17 -21.48 -28.92
C VAL A 514 15.95 -21.76 -27.44
N ASP A 515 15.13 -20.95 -26.78
CA ASP A 515 14.80 -21.12 -25.36
C ASP A 515 13.47 -20.48 -25.00
N PHE A 516 12.99 -20.75 -23.77
CA PHE A 516 11.78 -20.19 -23.17
C PHE A 516 12.14 -19.33 -21.97
N PHE A 517 11.41 -18.22 -21.80
CA PHE A 517 11.61 -17.30 -20.67
C PHE A 517 10.30 -17.06 -19.91
N ASP A 518 10.40 -16.89 -18.60
CA ASP A 518 9.29 -16.51 -17.73
C ASP A 518 9.12 -14.99 -17.67
N TYR A 519 10.23 -14.26 -17.65
CA TYR A 519 10.28 -12.79 -17.55
C TYR A 519 11.07 -12.19 -18.69
N TRP A 520 10.59 -11.04 -19.20
CA TRP A 520 11.27 -10.29 -20.26
C TRP A 520 10.93 -8.80 -20.15
N PRO A 521 11.86 -7.86 -20.39
CA PRO A 521 11.60 -6.43 -20.29
C PRO A 521 10.36 -6.01 -21.09
N GLY A 522 9.43 -5.32 -20.43
CA GLY A 522 8.17 -4.87 -21.06
C GLY A 522 7.14 -5.96 -21.33
N TYR A 523 7.27 -7.15 -20.74
CA TYR A 523 6.37 -8.27 -20.95
C TYR A 523 5.55 -8.64 -19.73
N ALA A 524 4.23 -8.74 -19.91
CA ALA A 524 3.30 -9.31 -18.95
C ALA A 524 2.71 -10.62 -19.51
N PRO A 525 2.83 -11.77 -18.83
CA PRO A 525 2.29 -13.05 -19.33
C PRO A 525 0.78 -13.07 -19.38
N THR A 526 0.12 -12.24 -18.59
CA THR A 526 -1.33 -12.05 -18.57
C THR A 526 -1.66 -10.57 -18.48
N VAL A 527 -2.63 -10.13 -19.25
CA VAL A 527 -3.18 -8.79 -19.17
C VAL A 527 -4.61 -8.89 -18.69
N THR A 528 -4.93 -8.14 -17.64
CA THR A 528 -6.29 -8.05 -17.13
C THR A 528 -6.95 -6.81 -17.68
N ASP A 529 -8.03 -6.98 -18.40
CA ASP A 529 -8.84 -5.92 -18.95
C ASP A 529 -10.29 -6.05 -18.48
N LEU A 530 -11.12 -5.10 -18.79
CA LEU A 530 -12.49 -5.01 -18.33
C LEU A 530 -13.45 -5.13 -19.51
N ASN A 531 -14.41 -6.02 -19.36
CA ASN A 531 -15.55 -6.05 -20.25
C ASN A 531 -16.39 -4.76 -20.11
N PRO A 532 -17.18 -4.41 -21.12
CA PRO A 532 -18.10 -3.26 -21.06
C PRO A 532 -19.10 -3.30 -19.90
N ASP A 533 -19.38 -4.50 -19.36
CA ASP A 533 -20.23 -4.72 -18.18
C ASP A 533 -19.50 -4.51 -16.84
N GLY A 534 -18.18 -4.24 -16.88
CA GLY A 534 -17.35 -4.01 -15.71
C GLY A 534 -16.77 -5.28 -15.08
N THR A 535 -17.02 -6.46 -15.67
CA THR A 535 -16.37 -7.70 -15.23
C THR A 535 -14.92 -7.75 -15.71
N ALA A 536 -14.00 -8.10 -14.82
CA ALA A 536 -12.61 -8.28 -15.20
C ALA A 536 -12.44 -9.61 -15.95
N TYR A 537 -11.70 -9.58 -17.05
CA TYR A 537 -11.25 -10.79 -17.72
C TYR A 537 -9.73 -10.75 -17.89
N THR A 538 -9.12 -11.92 -17.83
CA THR A 538 -7.68 -12.06 -17.98
C THR A 538 -7.39 -12.76 -19.30
N GLU A 539 -6.59 -12.13 -20.13
CA GLU A 539 -6.13 -12.66 -21.41
C GLU A 539 -4.65 -13.05 -21.33
N ASP A 540 -4.31 -14.23 -21.86
CA ASP A 540 -2.92 -14.64 -21.95
C ASP A 540 -2.21 -13.87 -23.06
N GLN A 541 -1.09 -13.28 -22.74
CA GLN A 541 -0.23 -12.60 -23.68
C GLN A 541 0.98 -13.48 -24.01
N TYR A 542 1.21 -13.72 -25.29
CA TYR A 542 2.31 -14.53 -25.79
C TYR A 542 3.36 -13.60 -26.39
N LEU A 543 4.61 -13.67 -25.93
CA LEU A 543 5.72 -12.87 -26.48
C LEU A 543 6.66 -13.75 -27.29
N LEU A 544 6.99 -13.30 -28.50
CA LEU A 544 8.01 -13.86 -29.36
C LEU A 544 9.09 -12.80 -29.62
N VAL A 545 10.33 -13.13 -29.30
CA VAL A 545 11.50 -12.26 -29.49
C VAL A 545 12.35 -12.80 -30.63
N ALA A 546 12.65 -11.97 -31.61
CA ALA A 546 13.41 -12.34 -32.80
C ALA A 546 14.54 -11.31 -33.09
N HIS A 547 15.41 -11.67 -34.00
CA HIS A 547 16.43 -10.71 -34.47
C HIS A 547 15.84 -9.57 -35.30
N TYR A 548 16.17 -8.33 -34.94
CA TYR A 548 15.80 -7.13 -35.70
C TYR A 548 16.19 -7.24 -37.17
N ASN A 549 17.46 -7.63 -37.45
CA ASN A 549 17.98 -7.73 -38.81
C ASN A 549 17.25 -8.80 -39.64
N LEU A 550 16.85 -9.92 -39.05
CA LEU A 550 16.07 -10.93 -39.74
C LEU A 550 14.69 -10.41 -40.17
N LEU A 551 14.01 -9.70 -39.27
CA LEU A 551 12.71 -9.10 -39.55
C LEU A 551 12.83 -8.04 -40.65
N GLN A 552 13.84 -7.17 -40.57
CA GLN A 552 14.09 -6.15 -41.57
C GLN A 552 14.42 -6.76 -42.95
N GLN A 553 15.19 -7.84 -42.99
CA GLN A 553 15.48 -8.55 -44.22
C GLN A 553 14.22 -9.18 -44.87
N LYS A 554 13.32 -9.71 -44.05
CA LYS A 554 12.10 -10.40 -44.48
C LYS A 554 10.96 -9.44 -44.86
N TRP A 555 10.80 -8.35 -44.10
CA TRP A 555 9.64 -7.46 -44.17
C TRP A 555 9.96 -6.06 -44.71
N GLY A 556 11.24 -5.77 -45.00
CA GLY A 556 11.70 -4.42 -45.32
C GLY A 556 11.69 -3.54 -44.05
N THR A 557 11.82 -2.24 -44.26
CA THR A 557 11.84 -1.25 -43.17
C THR A 557 10.46 -1.17 -42.53
N GLN A 558 10.39 -1.55 -41.27
CA GLN A 558 9.18 -1.52 -40.46
C GLN A 558 9.30 -0.47 -39.32
N PRO A 559 8.19 0.16 -38.91
CA PRO A 559 8.19 1.07 -37.80
C PRO A 559 8.74 0.39 -36.54
N TYR A 560 9.67 1.05 -35.87
CA TYR A 560 10.27 0.60 -34.61
C TYR A 560 10.09 1.64 -33.50
N GLU A 561 10.31 1.23 -32.30
CA GLU A 561 10.50 2.06 -31.11
C GLU A 561 11.99 2.25 -30.86
N VAL A 562 12.37 3.43 -30.37
CA VAL A 562 13.73 3.68 -29.87
C VAL A 562 13.68 3.57 -28.36
N TRP A 563 14.36 2.56 -27.84
CA TRP A 563 14.52 2.32 -26.41
C TRP A 563 15.82 2.94 -25.97
N ILE A 564 15.81 3.71 -24.88
CA ILE A 564 16.90 4.58 -24.45
C ILE A 564 17.18 4.32 -22.98
N SER A 565 18.43 4.09 -22.60
CA SER A 565 18.88 4.16 -21.22
C SER A 565 19.51 5.53 -20.95
N LEU A 566 19.18 6.13 -19.83
CA LEU A 566 19.69 7.42 -19.42
C LEU A 566 20.93 7.27 -18.54
N LYS A 567 21.79 8.28 -18.55
CA LYS A 567 22.92 8.35 -17.62
C LYS A 567 22.41 8.43 -16.17
N PRO A 568 23.13 7.91 -15.19
CA PRO A 568 22.79 8.07 -13.79
C PRO A 568 22.54 9.55 -13.45
N ASP A 569 21.47 9.83 -12.71
CA ASP A 569 21.04 11.18 -12.29
C ASP A 569 20.69 12.16 -13.45
N ALA A 570 20.43 11.64 -14.65
CA ALA A 570 19.97 12.49 -15.74
C ALA A 570 18.53 12.98 -15.50
N ASP A 571 18.29 14.27 -15.76
CA ASP A 571 16.94 14.83 -15.72
C ASP A 571 16.21 14.51 -17.04
N THR A 572 15.06 13.83 -16.93
CA THR A 572 14.21 13.50 -18.09
C THR A 572 13.69 14.74 -18.81
N LYS A 573 13.66 15.90 -18.16
CA LYS A 573 13.31 17.17 -18.79
C LYS A 573 14.18 17.48 -20.02
N VAL A 574 15.43 17.04 -20.02
CA VAL A 574 16.34 17.20 -21.19
C VAL A 574 15.81 16.42 -22.39
N VAL A 575 15.11 15.30 -22.19
CA VAL A 575 14.49 14.53 -23.27
C VAL A 575 13.31 15.30 -23.87
N TYR A 576 12.47 15.91 -23.05
CA TYR A 576 11.35 16.73 -23.48
C TYR A 576 11.84 17.94 -24.29
N ASP A 577 12.83 18.67 -23.80
CA ASP A 577 13.44 19.81 -24.51
C ASP A 577 14.07 19.37 -25.85
N TRP A 578 14.64 18.16 -25.89
CA TRP A 578 15.21 17.59 -27.13
C TRP A 578 14.13 17.20 -28.14
N ILE A 579 12.99 16.63 -27.68
CA ILE A 579 11.83 16.30 -28.51
C ILE A 579 11.29 17.57 -29.18
N ASP A 580 11.09 18.63 -28.41
CA ASP A 580 10.58 19.91 -28.90
C ASP A 580 11.56 20.57 -29.91
N LYS A 581 12.85 20.57 -29.56
CA LYS A 581 13.89 21.16 -30.43
C LYS A 581 14.00 20.46 -31.78
N ASN A 582 13.84 19.13 -31.83
CA ASN A 582 13.98 18.34 -33.05
C ASN A 582 12.65 18.09 -33.77
N ASP A 583 11.56 18.71 -33.33
CA ASP A 583 10.21 18.55 -33.87
C ASP A 583 9.82 17.05 -34.03
N VAL A 584 10.09 16.24 -33.00
CA VAL A 584 9.84 14.81 -33.03
C VAL A 584 8.35 14.55 -32.89
N ARG A 585 7.71 14.04 -33.94
CA ARG A 585 6.29 13.67 -33.91
C ARG A 585 6.11 12.31 -33.22
N LEU A 586 5.52 12.32 -32.07
CA LEU A 586 5.38 11.17 -31.21
C LEU A 586 4.08 10.40 -31.52
N LYS A 587 4.19 9.09 -31.70
CA LYS A 587 3.08 8.14 -31.68
C LYS A 587 2.91 7.46 -30.31
N LYS A 588 4.01 7.19 -29.63
CA LYS A 588 4.07 6.65 -28.26
C LYS A 588 5.28 7.23 -27.57
N PHE A 589 5.11 7.59 -26.35
CA PHE A 589 6.19 8.05 -25.48
C PHE A 589 5.99 7.42 -24.10
N VAL A 590 7.04 6.84 -23.56
CA VAL A 590 7.08 6.28 -22.21
C VAL A 590 8.24 6.94 -21.50
N ASP A 591 7.98 7.47 -20.31
CA ASP A 591 8.98 8.01 -19.40
C ASP A 591 8.87 7.27 -18.07
N ARG A 592 9.78 6.33 -17.84
CA ARG A 592 9.83 5.52 -16.61
C ARG A 592 9.79 6.37 -15.33
N THR A 593 10.44 7.55 -15.34
CA THR A 593 10.46 8.42 -14.16
C THR A 593 9.07 8.95 -13.85
N SER A 594 8.36 9.43 -14.87
CA SER A 594 6.97 9.88 -14.73
C SER A 594 6.03 8.75 -14.34
N ASP A 595 6.15 7.60 -15.00
CA ASP A 595 5.27 6.45 -14.74
C ASP A 595 5.47 5.86 -13.33
N VAL A 596 6.71 5.87 -12.84
CA VAL A 596 7.03 5.52 -11.44
C VAL A 596 6.47 6.54 -10.47
N GLU A 597 6.58 7.85 -10.77
CA GLU A 597 5.98 8.90 -9.93
C GLU A 597 4.46 8.74 -9.86
N ASP A 598 3.79 8.53 -10.99
CA ASP A 598 2.35 8.30 -11.06
C ASP A 598 1.92 7.06 -10.28
N ALA A 599 2.68 5.98 -10.35
CA ALA A 599 2.41 4.77 -9.59
C ALA A 599 2.58 4.97 -8.07
N ILE A 600 3.59 5.72 -7.64
CA ILE A 600 3.80 6.07 -6.23
C ILE A 600 2.72 7.03 -5.73
N GLU A 601 2.22 7.90 -6.61
CA GLU A 601 1.17 8.87 -6.32
C GLU A 601 -0.25 8.27 -6.36
N ASP A 602 -0.39 7.00 -6.70
CA ASP A 602 -1.70 6.33 -6.68
C ASP A 602 -2.38 6.53 -5.31
N PRO A 603 -3.63 7.04 -5.27
CA PRO A 603 -4.35 7.35 -4.03
C PRO A 603 -4.50 6.15 -3.09
N LEU A 604 -4.50 4.90 -3.62
CA LEU A 604 -4.54 3.69 -2.81
C LEU A 604 -3.22 3.53 -2.03
N LEU A 605 -2.09 3.72 -2.67
CA LEU A 605 -0.78 3.61 -2.04
C LEU A 605 -0.56 4.72 -1.01
N GLN A 606 -0.86 5.96 -1.38
CA GLN A 606 -0.73 7.12 -0.46
C GLN A 606 -1.65 6.99 0.74
N GLY A 607 -2.93 6.65 0.52
CA GLY A 607 -3.88 6.42 1.60
C GLY A 607 -3.45 5.30 2.54
N THR A 608 -2.92 4.21 2.00
CA THR A 608 -2.39 3.09 2.77
C THR A 608 -1.19 3.51 3.62
N ASN A 609 -0.19 4.16 3.01
CA ASN A 609 0.99 4.67 3.73
C ASN A 609 0.62 5.67 4.81
N GLY A 610 -0.34 6.55 4.52
CA GLY A 610 -0.89 7.50 5.48
C GLY A 610 -1.52 6.81 6.69
N VAL A 611 -2.42 5.83 6.47
CA VAL A 611 -3.10 5.09 7.56
C VAL A 611 -2.12 4.27 8.38
N LEU A 612 -1.15 3.60 7.75
CA LEU A 612 -0.12 2.83 8.46
C LEU A 612 0.76 3.74 9.33
N THR A 613 1.19 4.89 8.80
CA THR A 613 1.98 5.89 9.52
C THR A 613 1.18 6.49 10.69
N MET A 614 -0.05 6.91 10.44
CA MET A 614 -0.90 7.50 11.46
C MET A 614 -1.29 6.49 12.54
N GLY A 615 -1.61 5.27 12.15
CA GLY A 615 -1.85 4.17 13.07
C GLY A 615 -0.67 3.97 14.04
N PHE A 616 0.55 3.98 13.53
CA PHE A 616 1.75 3.91 14.35
C PHE A 616 1.92 5.13 15.25
N VAL A 617 1.80 6.35 14.73
CA VAL A 617 1.93 7.59 15.52
C VAL A 617 0.93 7.63 16.66
N VAL A 618 -0.33 7.30 16.40
CA VAL A 618 -1.37 7.25 17.44
C VAL A 618 -1.04 6.18 18.49
N THR A 619 -0.63 4.99 18.07
CA THR A 619 -0.32 3.90 19.00
C THR A 619 0.90 4.17 19.86
N ILE A 620 1.96 4.81 19.31
CA ILE A 620 3.15 5.18 20.09
C ILE A 620 2.86 6.29 21.09
N LEU A 621 2.04 7.29 20.73
CA LEU A 621 1.60 8.33 21.65
C LEU A 621 0.77 7.75 22.81
N LEU A 622 -0.18 6.87 22.51
CA LEU A 622 -0.96 6.18 23.53
C LEU A 622 -0.08 5.31 24.43
N CYS A 623 0.89 4.62 23.84
CA CYS A 623 1.87 3.83 24.58
C CYS A 623 2.69 4.71 25.53
N ALA A 624 3.16 5.86 25.08
CA ALA A 624 3.91 6.81 25.89
C ALA A 624 3.09 7.30 27.11
N VAL A 625 1.86 7.75 26.86
CA VAL A 625 0.94 8.22 27.89
C VAL A 625 0.60 7.09 28.87
N GLY A 626 0.26 5.91 28.35
CA GLY A 626 -0.07 4.74 29.17
C GLY A 626 1.11 4.28 30.02
N TYR A 627 2.31 4.29 29.47
CA TYR A 627 3.55 3.95 30.17
C TYR A 627 3.82 4.92 31.33
N LEU A 628 3.68 6.23 31.08
CA LEU A 628 3.82 7.26 32.10
C LEU A 628 2.78 7.11 33.22
N ILE A 629 1.51 6.98 32.88
CA ILE A 629 0.42 6.79 33.84
C ILE A 629 0.69 5.55 34.68
N TYR A 630 1.00 4.42 34.07
CA TYR A 630 1.28 3.18 34.77
C TYR A 630 2.41 3.35 35.80
N TRP A 631 3.54 3.96 35.41
CA TRP A 631 4.68 4.11 36.31
C TRP A 631 4.42 5.13 37.42
N ILE A 632 3.74 6.24 37.14
CA ILE A 632 3.32 7.20 38.16
C ILE A 632 2.46 6.48 39.22
N MET A 633 1.49 5.68 38.77
CA MET A 633 0.61 4.92 39.65
C MET A 633 1.36 3.84 40.42
N SER A 634 2.29 3.14 39.76
CA SER A 634 3.13 2.11 40.39
C SER A 634 4.01 2.70 41.50
N ILE A 635 4.61 3.87 41.28
CA ILE A 635 5.41 4.58 42.25
C ILE A 635 4.54 5.01 43.44
N ARG A 636 3.39 5.66 43.19
CA ARG A 636 2.48 6.10 44.25
C ARG A 636 1.96 4.94 45.10
N SER A 637 1.63 3.81 44.48
CA SER A 637 1.12 2.63 45.20
C SER A 637 2.16 1.96 46.11
N ARG A 638 3.47 2.28 45.91
CA ARG A 638 4.60 1.70 46.66
C ARG A 638 5.33 2.75 47.53
N GLU A 639 4.77 3.95 47.66
CA GLU A 639 5.38 5.07 48.36
C GLU A 639 5.72 4.70 49.82
N MET A 640 4.82 3.95 50.50
CA MET A 640 5.04 3.43 51.87
C MET A 640 6.21 2.44 51.90
N ILE A 641 6.32 1.52 50.93
CA ILE A 641 7.43 0.57 50.84
C ILE A 641 8.77 1.28 50.65
N PHE A 642 8.80 2.31 49.84
CA PHE A 642 9.99 3.14 49.61
C PHE A 642 10.37 3.90 50.91
N GLY A 643 9.39 4.36 51.66
CA GLY A 643 9.59 4.95 52.97
C GLY A 643 10.29 3.99 53.95
N VAL A 644 9.80 2.75 54.05
CA VAL A 644 10.40 1.69 54.90
C VAL A 644 11.81 1.34 54.42
N LEU A 645 12.06 1.15 53.14
CA LEU A 645 13.39 0.84 52.61
C LEU A 645 14.40 1.96 52.91
N ARG A 646 13.96 3.23 52.88
CA ARG A 646 14.79 4.35 53.28
C ARG A 646 15.08 4.38 54.78
N ALA A 647 14.08 4.05 55.61
CA ALA A 647 14.28 3.91 57.05
C ALA A 647 15.27 2.79 57.39
N CYS A 648 15.33 1.74 56.56
CA CYS A 648 16.31 0.67 56.65
C CYS A 648 17.71 1.04 56.11
N GLY A 649 17.95 2.30 55.70
CA GLY A 649 19.28 2.81 55.30
C GLY A 649 19.52 2.87 53.77
N MET A 650 18.54 2.56 52.93
CA MET A 650 18.69 2.60 51.48
C MET A 650 18.77 4.05 51.00
N HIS A 651 19.81 4.41 50.22
CA HIS A 651 19.99 5.76 49.68
C HIS A 651 19.03 6.05 48.49
N LYS A 652 18.77 7.36 48.22
CA LYS A 652 17.91 7.74 47.09
C LYS A 652 18.41 7.18 45.75
N GLY A 653 19.74 7.16 45.55
CA GLY A 653 20.35 6.59 44.35
C GLY A 653 20.09 5.09 44.17
N GLU A 654 20.07 4.32 45.28
CA GLU A 654 19.79 2.87 45.22
C GLU A 654 18.32 2.59 44.89
N LEU A 655 17.39 3.44 45.39
CA LEU A 655 15.99 3.36 45.00
C LEU A 655 15.77 3.68 43.53
N ILE A 656 16.46 4.71 43.00
CA ILE A 656 16.43 5.04 41.59
C ILE A 656 17.00 3.86 40.79
N HIS A 657 18.14 3.30 41.18
CA HIS A 657 18.75 2.15 40.51
C HIS A 657 17.84 0.92 40.53
N MET A 658 17.12 0.66 41.65
CA MET A 658 16.12 -0.38 41.73
C MET A 658 15.00 -0.19 40.70
N LEU A 659 14.44 1.02 40.57
CA LEU A 659 13.36 1.31 39.65
C LEU A 659 13.86 1.33 38.19
N LEU A 660 15.09 1.83 37.92
CA LEU A 660 15.73 1.75 36.62
C LEU A 660 15.89 0.31 36.14
N ASN A 661 16.37 -0.57 37.02
CA ASN A 661 16.48 -1.99 36.70
C ASN A 661 15.12 -2.63 36.42
N GLU A 662 14.10 -2.27 37.19
CA GLU A 662 12.73 -2.74 36.96
C GLU A 662 12.19 -2.30 35.61
N GLN A 663 12.44 -1.03 35.22
CA GLN A 663 12.09 -0.51 33.89
C GLN A 663 12.90 -1.14 32.75
N LEU A 664 14.19 -1.37 32.97
CA LEU A 664 15.06 -2.03 32.01
C LEU A 664 14.55 -3.44 31.69
N PHE A 665 14.25 -4.23 32.71
CA PHE A 665 13.78 -5.60 32.51
C PHE A 665 12.35 -5.68 31.97
N SER A 666 11.48 -4.73 32.28
CA SER A 666 10.13 -4.71 31.70
C SER A 666 10.08 -4.01 30.34
N GLY A 667 10.74 -2.87 30.21
CA GLY A 667 10.71 -2.06 28.99
C GLY A 667 11.59 -2.61 27.87
N VAL A 668 12.91 -2.79 28.12
CA VAL A 668 13.85 -3.23 27.08
C VAL A 668 13.52 -4.65 26.62
N LEU A 669 13.14 -5.54 27.54
CA LEU A 669 12.74 -6.90 27.18
C LEU A 669 11.49 -6.90 26.29
N SER A 670 10.54 -5.99 26.55
CA SER A 670 9.35 -5.81 25.71
C SER A 670 9.70 -5.24 24.34
N VAL A 671 10.67 -4.32 24.25
CA VAL A 671 11.15 -3.75 22.98
C VAL A 671 11.79 -4.85 22.14
N ILE A 672 12.70 -5.64 22.70
CA ILE A 672 13.37 -6.75 22.00
C ILE A 672 12.33 -7.77 21.53
N ALA A 673 11.40 -8.15 22.39
CA ALA A 673 10.31 -9.06 22.01
C ALA A 673 9.44 -8.46 20.90
N GLY A 674 9.10 -7.18 20.99
CA GLY A 674 8.32 -6.46 19.98
C GLY A 674 8.99 -6.44 18.62
N ILE A 675 10.30 -6.20 18.58
CA ILE A 675 11.09 -6.25 17.33
C ILE A 675 11.09 -7.67 16.76
N GLY A 676 11.34 -8.69 17.57
CA GLY A 676 11.34 -10.07 17.14
C GLY A 676 9.99 -10.53 16.60
N ILE A 677 8.90 -10.22 17.32
CA ILE A 677 7.53 -10.54 16.91
C ILE A 677 7.14 -9.76 15.65
N GLY A 678 7.47 -8.47 15.58
CA GLY A 678 7.19 -7.63 14.41
C GLY A 678 7.88 -8.16 13.15
N ARG A 679 9.15 -8.55 13.25
CA ARG A 679 9.89 -9.15 12.14
C ARG A 679 9.28 -10.48 11.69
N LEU A 680 8.95 -11.35 12.64
CA LEU A 680 8.32 -12.64 12.34
C LEU A 680 6.95 -12.45 11.67
N THR A 681 6.14 -11.52 12.18
CA THR A 681 4.85 -11.16 11.59
C THR A 681 5.03 -10.62 10.17
N SER A 682 6.01 -9.76 9.93
CA SER A 682 6.30 -9.21 8.60
C SER A 682 6.65 -10.31 7.60
N VAL A 683 7.55 -11.22 7.95
CA VAL A 683 7.94 -12.34 7.07
C VAL A 683 6.75 -13.24 6.72
N MET A 684 5.84 -13.48 7.68
CA MET A 684 4.70 -14.38 7.43
C MET A 684 3.55 -13.70 6.70
N PHE A 685 3.18 -12.46 7.07
CA PHE A 685 1.91 -11.86 6.67
C PHE A 685 2.05 -10.77 5.59
N VAL A 686 3.22 -10.16 5.38
CA VAL A 686 3.39 -9.18 4.31
C VAL A 686 3.19 -9.80 2.92
N PRO A 687 3.72 -10.99 2.59
CA PRO A 687 3.47 -11.64 1.31
C PRO A 687 1.98 -11.94 1.04
N MET A 688 1.18 -12.03 2.09
CA MET A 688 -0.27 -12.22 1.95
C MET A 688 -0.98 -10.93 1.57
N LEU A 689 -0.63 -9.81 2.21
CA LEU A 689 -1.18 -8.50 1.88
C LEU A 689 -0.80 -8.05 0.46
N GLN A 690 0.37 -8.44 0.00
CA GLN A 690 0.86 -8.12 -1.34
C GLN A 690 -0.15 -8.50 -2.42
N ARG A 691 -0.72 -9.70 -2.35
CA ARG A 691 -1.73 -10.16 -3.33
C ARG A 691 -3.00 -9.32 -3.30
N ALA A 692 -3.37 -8.78 -2.14
CA ALA A 692 -4.50 -7.86 -2.01
C ALA A 692 -4.21 -6.46 -2.59
N TYR A 693 -2.93 -6.06 -2.61
CA TYR A 693 -2.47 -4.79 -3.18
C TYR A 693 -1.90 -4.93 -4.59
N ALA A 694 -1.74 -6.15 -5.08
CA ALA A 694 -1.25 -6.37 -6.44
C ALA A 694 -2.07 -5.54 -7.42
N ALA A 695 -1.38 -4.77 -8.26
CA ALA A 695 -2.02 -4.11 -9.38
C ALA A 695 -2.67 -5.17 -10.29
N ALA A 696 -3.68 -4.79 -11.07
CA ALA A 696 -4.29 -5.70 -12.04
C ALA A 696 -3.25 -6.33 -12.99
N ASN A 697 -2.14 -5.63 -13.22
CA ASN A 697 -1.03 -6.03 -14.08
C ASN A 697 0.27 -6.27 -13.29
N GLN A 698 0.18 -6.79 -12.07
CA GLN A 698 1.37 -7.16 -11.30
C GLN A 698 2.02 -8.39 -11.91
N VAL A 699 3.22 -8.25 -12.44
CA VAL A 699 3.98 -9.33 -13.08
C VAL A 699 5.05 -9.88 -12.17
N LEU A 700 5.82 -8.97 -11.55
CA LEU A 700 6.92 -9.39 -10.69
C LEU A 700 6.40 -10.02 -9.39
N PRO A 701 7.02 -11.13 -8.91
CA PRO A 701 6.75 -11.62 -7.58
C PRO A 701 7.17 -10.57 -6.57
N MET A 702 6.29 -10.30 -5.62
CA MET A 702 6.56 -9.28 -4.62
C MET A 702 7.59 -9.77 -3.61
N GLU A 703 8.70 -9.07 -3.49
CA GLU A 703 9.74 -9.33 -2.51
C GLU A 703 9.53 -8.50 -1.24
N LEU A 704 9.83 -9.12 -0.09
CA LEU A 704 9.78 -8.44 1.19
C LEU A 704 10.96 -7.46 1.29
N VAL A 705 10.67 -6.17 1.33
CA VAL A 705 11.68 -5.13 1.43
C VAL A 705 11.72 -4.55 2.85
N VAL A 706 12.90 -4.64 3.48
CA VAL A 706 13.18 -4.01 4.78
C VAL A 706 14.26 -2.98 4.59
N ASN A 707 13.88 -1.70 4.71
CA ASN A 707 14.85 -0.62 4.58
C ASN A 707 15.44 -0.24 5.94
N ALA A 708 16.78 -0.14 5.99
CA ALA A 708 17.51 0.22 7.20
C ALA A 708 17.14 1.64 7.70
N SER A 709 16.85 2.58 6.80
CA SER A 709 16.46 3.94 7.17
C SER A 709 15.12 4.00 7.90
N ASP A 710 14.13 3.20 7.46
CA ASP A 710 12.81 3.14 8.09
C ASP A 710 12.90 2.50 9.48
N MET A 711 13.72 1.45 9.61
CA MET A 711 13.99 0.82 10.89
C MET A 711 14.71 1.79 11.86
N LEU A 712 15.67 2.57 11.35
CA LEU A 712 16.34 3.58 12.17
C LEU A 712 15.39 4.68 12.63
N ARG A 713 14.51 5.18 11.75
CA ARG A 713 13.46 6.15 12.12
C ARG A 713 12.53 5.56 13.19
N LEU A 714 12.05 4.34 13.00
CA LEU A 714 11.19 3.64 13.96
C LEU A 714 11.87 3.51 15.32
N TYR A 715 13.11 3.00 15.36
CA TYR A 715 13.83 2.80 16.62
C TYR A 715 14.20 4.12 17.28
N SER A 716 14.52 5.18 16.53
CA SER A 716 14.80 6.49 17.08
C SER A 716 13.57 7.11 17.76
N VAL A 717 12.38 6.96 17.17
CA VAL A 717 11.13 7.43 17.78
C VAL A 717 10.84 6.66 19.07
N ILE A 718 10.97 5.33 19.05
CA ILE A 718 10.77 4.49 20.25
C ILE A 718 11.77 4.86 21.34
N ALA A 719 13.05 5.02 21.01
CA ALA A 719 14.10 5.39 21.96
C ALA A 719 13.83 6.78 22.55
N CYS A 720 13.44 7.77 21.73
CA CYS A 720 13.10 9.11 22.18
C CYS A 720 11.93 9.08 23.18
N VAL A 721 10.85 8.36 22.85
CA VAL A 721 9.69 8.22 23.74
C VAL A 721 10.09 7.55 25.05
N MET A 722 10.88 6.48 25.01
CA MET A 722 11.33 5.77 26.22
C MET A 722 12.23 6.66 27.09
N LEU A 723 13.13 7.46 26.47
CA LEU A 723 14.00 8.40 27.19
C LEU A 723 13.18 9.53 27.87
N VAL A 724 12.21 10.11 27.17
CA VAL A 724 11.32 11.13 27.74
C VAL A 724 10.52 10.56 28.90
N CYS A 725 9.97 9.35 28.77
CA CYS A 725 9.27 8.66 29.85
C CYS A 725 10.20 8.42 31.06
N LEU A 726 11.42 7.97 30.80
CA LEU A 726 12.41 7.74 31.87
C LEU A 726 12.80 9.03 32.59
N ALA A 727 13.06 10.11 31.83
CA ALA A 727 13.41 11.43 32.39
C ALA A 727 12.29 11.98 33.27
N THR A 728 11.03 11.90 32.82
CA THR A 728 9.87 12.34 33.61
C THR A 728 9.71 11.53 34.90
N LEU A 729 9.94 10.23 34.88
CA LEU A 729 9.89 9.39 36.07
C LEU A 729 10.99 9.71 37.07
N ILE A 730 12.22 9.93 36.61
CA ILE A 730 13.35 10.35 37.45
C ILE A 730 13.04 11.70 38.11
N LEU A 731 12.50 12.68 37.37
CA LEU A 731 12.10 13.99 37.90
C LEU A 731 11.01 13.85 38.99
N LEU A 732 10.05 12.97 38.78
CA LEU A 732 8.99 12.71 39.76
C LEU A 732 9.55 12.08 41.05
N LEU A 733 10.50 11.14 40.95
CA LEU A 733 11.17 10.52 42.12
C LEU A 733 11.96 11.55 42.93
N PHE A 734 12.65 12.48 42.27
CA PHE A 734 13.36 13.56 42.98
C PHE A 734 12.42 14.49 43.75
N LYS A 735 11.20 14.74 43.26
CA LYS A 735 10.18 15.58 43.93
C LYS A 735 9.42 14.87 45.03
N MET A 736 9.55 13.55 45.22
CA MET A 736 8.89 12.82 46.29
C MET A 736 9.46 13.17 47.68
N ASN A 737 8.62 13.73 48.55
CA ASN A 737 8.94 14.02 49.93
C ASN A 737 8.64 12.80 50.85
N VAL A 738 9.68 12.07 51.20
CA VAL A 738 9.58 10.81 52.00
C VAL A 738 9.04 11.05 53.41
N THR A 739 9.24 12.24 53.97
CA THR A 739 8.69 12.61 55.28
C THR A 739 7.15 12.66 55.32
N LYS A 740 6.51 13.00 54.16
CA LYS A 740 5.06 12.94 54.01
C LYS A 740 4.56 11.50 53.89
N ALA A 741 5.34 10.61 53.25
CA ALA A 741 4.99 9.22 53.03
C ALA A 741 4.98 8.40 54.37
N LEU A 742 5.85 8.75 55.31
CA LEU A 742 5.86 8.11 56.62
C LEU A 742 4.72 8.58 57.53
N LYS A 743 4.27 9.85 57.40
CA LYS A 743 3.11 10.37 58.16
C LYS A 743 1.76 9.80 57.69
N LEU A 744 1.63 9.46 56.42
CA LEU A 744 0.43 8.82 55.84
C LEU A 744 0.27 7.34 56.23
N GLY A 745 1.25 6.74 56.86
CA GLY A 745 1.17 5.37 57.38
C GLY A 745 0.67 5.27 58.84
N GLU A 746 0.49 6.41 59.53
CA GLU A 746 -0.07 6.50 60.88
C GLU A 746 -1.58 6.82 60.90
N GLU A 747 -2.18 7.24 59.76
CA GLU A 747 -3.62 7.35 59.55
C GLU A 747 -4.15 6.08 58.79
#